data_f4eecd92edf0068654d3e4ad00c5e0b1
#
_entry.id   f4eecd92edf0068654d3e4ad00c5e0b1
#
_cell.length_a   1.000
_cell.length_b   1.000
_cell.length_c   1.000
_cell.angle_alpha   90.00
_cell.angle_beta   90.00
_cell.angle_gamma   90.00
#
_symmetry.space_group_name_H-M   'P 1'
#
loop_
_entity.id
_entity.type
_entity.pdbx_description
1 polymer ?
#
loop_
_entity_poly.entity_id
_entity_poly.type
_entity_poly.pdbx_seq_one_letter_code
_entity_poly.pdbx_strand_id
1 'polypeptide(L)'
;MKHTPIKFIGTALLIMFLAGCSNILDEQPRAIYTPDYFKTQAGIMGGVTGMYQHLRQLYGNGYYLNHCETGTDEATWGASGDASNFAYHDLSGKGLLSPTQNDAGVLWGTAFTNINTASGVIENATALGTISAAIIAEARLFRAFDYFLLVQTFGGVPLDLGSGVLKFNTSTVRTSVRNTVPEVYTKAVFPDLLTALNDLPDAPRVTGGATKTAARLLLAKAYLTYAWWLENPKNIPTYPASTRTDPDGHNAQWYYQAAYDMATAGISGAGTNYALQTTYYDVNVGTNDYNKEAILYADHTQTSELYNGASLSYESGGNGANFAGWFLTWNYTAIASSKTNWSSKTVVNSVQREAVQSLGRPWVRLAPPIDVFTNTFADKTNDSRYDGTFTTVYRANFNKAGITNATLYNANNMLIAQGDAVLTFLDNEPTGTIDYSNTTFNSAVGAGVLPGRADYVISPSGISRLVYPGLWKLGPYRTDNGVGLGSPNAGSTRPFVVAKLSELYFLAAEAAVKGATIKAVAGTDGSARALINVIRARAGMWRWSNGGNVVKVQDNSAAMVAATPATIDVNYILAERSREYYGEGYRWYDLVRTQKWEEIAATYTICGKDLNDHKPVTVTRTDLLNDATHHYYLRPIPQGQIDNLDMTTEEKAAYQNPGYNQ
;
A
#
# COMPACT_ATOMS: atom_id res chain seq x y z
N MET A 1 85.40 -38.22 13.40
CA MET A 1 85.51 -36.79 13.05
C MET A 1 84.15 -36.27 12.56
N LYS A 2 83.63 -35.29 13.27
CA LYS A 2 82.60 -34.32 12.84
C LYS A 2 81.29 -34.84 12.28
N HIS A 3 80.33 -35.14 13.16
CA HIS A 3 78.93 -35.10 12.87
C HIS A 3 78.24 -34.17 13.89
N THR A 4 78.10 -32.91 13.54
CA THR A 4 77.07 -31.97 14.11
C THR A 4 77.19 -30.67 13.36
N PRO A 5 76.22 -30.36 12.49
CA PRO A 5 75.34 -29.26 12.78
C PRO A 5 73.89 -29.40 12.20
N ILE A 6 73.46 -30.57 11.67
CA ILE A 6 72.18 -30.72 11.00
C ILE A 6 71.00 -30.73 11.98
N LYS A 7 71.16 -31.13 13.22
CA LYS A 7 70.11 -31.17 14.23
C LYS A 7 69.66 -29.77 14.71
N PHE A 8 70.55 -28.78 14.73
CA PHE A 8 70.19 -27.39 15.13
C PHE A 8 69.47 -26.62 14.06
N ILE A 9 69.72 -26.90 12.80
CA ILE A 9 69.02 -26.24 11.67
C ILE A 9 67.55 -26.75 11.56
N GLY A 10 67.32 -28.04 11.80
CA GLY A 10 66.00 -28.64 11.81
C GLY A 10 65.11 -28.09 12.93
N THR A 11 65.67 -27.87 14.12
CA THR A 11 64.93 -27.33 15.27
C THR A 11 64.62 -25.82 15.09
N ALA A 12 65.51 -25.03 14.50
CA ALA A 12 65.31 -23.63 14.19
C ALA A 12 64.26 -23.42 13.07
N LEU A 13 64.25 -24.30 12.04
CA LEU A 13 63.21 -24.29 11.02
C LEU A 13 61.83 -24.68 11.58
N LEU A 14 61.73 -25.63 12.50
CA LEU A 14 60.46 -26.04 13.11
C LEU A 14 59.88 -24.95 14.02
N ILE A 15 60.72 -24.18 14.73
CA ILE A 15 60.32 -23.06 15.57
C ILE A 15 59.88 -21.88 14.71
N MET A 16 60.43 -21.62 13.53
CA MET A 16 59.99 -20.60 12.58
C MET A 16 58.62 -20.93 11.94
N PHE A 17 58.29 -22.23 11.79
CA PHE A 17 56.96 -22.64 11.32
C PHE A 17 55.87 -22.53 12.39
N LEU A 18 56.23 -22.47 13.66
CA LEU A 18 55.24 -22.30 14.76
C LEU A 18 55.02 -20.84 15.17
N ALA A 19 55.85 -19.90 14.67
CA ALA A 19 55.72 -18.47 14.94
C ALA A 19 55.03 -17.68 13.79
N GLY A 20 54.67 -18.36 12.71
CA GLY A 20 53.99 -17.73 11.58
C GLY A 20 52.50 -18.06 11.56
N CYS A 21 51.69 -17.05 11.63
CA CYS A 21 50.26 -17.03 11.27
C CYS A 21 49.26 -17.37 12.38
N SER A 22 49.28 -16.63 13.48
CA SER A 22 48.01 -16.48 14.27
C SER A 22 47.04 -15.46 13.69
N ASN A 23 47.49 -14.55 12.81
CA ASN A 23 46.65 -13.48 12.26
C ASN A 23 46.28 -13.65 10.77
N ILE A 24 46.73 -14.74 10.09
CA ILE A 24 46.37 -14.98 8.67
C ILE A 24 45.05 -15.75 8.53
N LEU A 25 44.54 -16.33 9.61
CA LEU A 25 43.25 -17.05 9.66
C LEU A 25 42.11 -16.25 10.29
N ASP A 26 42.36 -15.02 10.70
CA ASP A 26 41.25 -14.11 10.97
C ASP A 26 40.63 -13.71 9.64
N GLU A 27 39.65 -14.50 9.18
CA GLU A 27 38.78 -14.13 8.09
C GLU A 27 38.15 -12.76 8.43
N GLN A 28 38.68 -11.72 7.83
CA GLN A 28 37.99 -10.44 7.78
C GLN A 28 36.89 -10.59 6.72
N PRO A 29 35.63 -10.84 7.09
CA PRO A 29 34.59 -11.02 6.10
C PRO A 29 34.42 -9.70 5.35
N ARG A 30 34.88 -9.64 4.11
CA ARG A 30 34.82 -8.45 3.25
C ARG A 30 33.38 -8.17 2.75
N ALA A 31 32.45 -9.09 2.99
CA ALA A 31 31.07 -9.01 2.56
C ALA A 31 30.06 -8.82 3.71
N ILE A 32 30.50 -8.81 4.97
CA ILE A 32 29.64 -8.67 6.14
C ILE A 32 30.19 -7.53 7.00
N TYR A 33 29.37 -6.55 7.28
CA TYR A 33 29.74 -5.47 8.20
C TYR A 33 29.82 -6.02 9.63
N THR A 34 30.91 -5.74 10.32
CA THR A 34 31.07 -6.10 11.74
C THR A 34 30.19 -5.20 12.63
N PRO A 35 29.80 -5.62 13.85
CA PRO A 35 29.06 -4.77 14.77
C PRO A 35 29.73 -3.42 15.04
N ASP A 36 31.05 -3.34 15.01
CA ASP A 36 31.79 -2.11 15.23
C ASP A 36 31.65 -1.11 14.06
N TYR A 37 31.41 -1.58 12.84
CA TYR A 37 31.09 -0.70 11.72
C TYR A 37 29.85 0.15 12.01
N PHE A 38 28.81 -0.44 12.60
CA PHE A 38 27.56 0.28 12.92
C PHE A 38 27.72 1.32 14.04
N LYS A 39 28.88 1.36 14.74
CA LYS A 39 29.22 2.42 15.69
C LYS A 39 29.91 3.61 15.03
N THR A 40 30.25 3.50 13.74
CA THR A 40 30.85 4.60 12.96
C THR A 40 29.79 5.48 12.33
N GLN A 41 30.14 6.72 12.00
CA GLN A 41 29.25 7.63 11.25
C GLN A 41 28.74 7.00 9.95
N ALA A 42 29.62 6.32 9.18
CA ALA A 42 29.25 5.67 7.93
C ALA A 42 28.26 4.53 8.16
N GLY A 43 28.46 3.69 9.17
CA GLY A 43 27.55 2.61 9.52
C GLY A 43 26.19 3.10 10.02
N ILE A 44 26.16 4.17 10.81
CA ILE A 44 24.92 4.83 11.27
C ILE A 44 24.14 5.36 10.06
N MET A 45 24.81 6.09 9.15
CA MET A 45 24.15 6.60 7.93
C MET A 45 23.68 5.48 7.00
N GLY A 46 24.42 4.37 6.93
CA GLY A 46 23.98 3.15 6.24
C GLY A 46 22.70 2.57 6.84
N GLY A 47 22.58 2.54 8.16
CA GLY A 47 21.35 2.16 8.86
C GLY A 47 20.16 3.07 8.53
N VAL A 48 20.37 4.39 8.51
CA VAL A 48 19.35 5.37 8.11
C VAL A 48 18.90 5.12 6.66
N THR A 49 19.84 4.88 5.74
CA THR A 49 19.53 4.54 4.34
C THR A 49 18.72 3.25 4.25
N GLY A 50 19.08 2.23 5.04
CA GLY A 50 18.35 0.97 5.12
C GLY A 50 16.89 1.13 5.57
N MET A 51 16.61 2.09 6.46
CA MET A 51 15.25 2.38 6.90
C MET A 51 14.37 2.97 5.79
N TYR A 52 14.92 3.81 4.91
CA TYR A 52 14.19 4.27 3.72
C TYR A 52 13.98 3.13 2.72
N GLN A 53 14.98 2.28 2.51
CA GLN A 53 14.86 1.10 1.65
C GLN A 53 13.79 0.13 2.16
N HIS A 54 13.64 0.00 3.46
CA HIS A 54 12.63 -0.84 4.11
C HIS A 54 11.20 -0.51 3.65
N LEU A 55 10.87 0.76 3.41
CA LEU A 55 9.55 1.15 2.91
C LEU A 55 9.17 0.39 1.63
N ARG A 56 10.13 0.09 0.73
CA ARG A 56 9.88 -0.65 -0.50
C ARG A 56 9.46 -2.11 -0.28
N GLN A 57 9.77 -2.68 0.87
CA GLN A 57 9.38 -4.06 1.19
C GLN A 57 7.90 -4.17 1.54
N LEU A 58 7.29 -3.07 1.94
CA LEU A 58 5.85 -2.95 2.23
C LEU A 58 5.12 -2.24 1.09
N TYR A 59 5.50 -1.01 0.81
CA TYR A 59 4.83 -0.14 -0.13
C TYR A 59 5.30 -0.39 -1.57
N GLY A 60 4.43 -0.97 -2.35
CA GLY A 60 4.72 -1.56 -3.66
C GLY A 60 4.75 -3.09 -3.64
N ASN A 61 4.71 -3.71 -2.47
CA ASN A 61 4.56 -5.15 -2.32
C ASN A 61 3.08 -5.53 -2.43
N GLY A 62 2.75 -6.34 -3.42
CA GLY A 62 1.37 -6.67 -3.67
C GLY A 62 0.74 -7.60 -2.63
N TYR A 63 1.51 -8.41 -1.92
CA TYR A 63 0.99 -9.24 -0.81
C TYR A 63 0.61 -8.37 0.38
N TYR A 64 1.42 -7.36 0.71
CA TYR A 64 1.05 -6.38 1.73
C TYR A 64 -0.22 -5.61 1.34
N LEU A 65 -0.34 -5.20 0.07
CA LEU A 65 -1.57 -4.57 -0.44
C LEU A 65 -2.78 -5.50 -0.39
N ASN A 66 -2.62 -6.79 -0.69
CA ASN A 66 -3.70 -7.75 -0.54
C ASN A 66 -4.26 -7.76 0.89
N HIS A 67 -3.38 -7.77 1.89
CA HIS A 67 -3.78 -7.66 3.29
C HIS A 67 -4.58 -6.39 3.59
N CYS A 68 -4.24 -5.28 2.94
CA CYS A 68 -4.85 -3.97 3.19
C CYS A 68 -6.17 -3.74 2.43
N GLU A 69 -6.41 -4.47 1.34
CA GLU A 69 -7.51 -4.19 0.40
C GLU A 69 -8.53 -5.32 0.30
N THR A 70 -8.08 -6.58 0.23
CA THR A 70 -9.00 -7.71 0.05
C THR A 70 -9.84 -7.95 1.30
N GLY A 71 -11.14 -8.16 1.10
CA GLY A 71 -12.10 -8.28 2.18
C GLY A 71 -12.73 -6.97 2.61
N THR A 72 -12.40 -5.87 1.92
CA THR A 72 -13.04 -4.57 2.08
C THR A 72 -14.12 -4.33 1.01
N ASP A 73 -14.80 -3.20 1.06
CA ASP A 73 -15.72 -2.77 0.01
C ASP A 73 -15.00 -2.33 -1.29
N GLU A 74 -13.67 -2.13 -1.24
CA GLU A 74 -12.87 -1.73 -2.40
C GLU A 74 -12.39 -2.90 -3.25
N ALA A 75 -12.08 -4.05 -2.63
CA ALA A 75 -11.51 -5.17 -3.36
C ALA A 75 -11.92 -6.55 -2.83
N THR A 76 -12.00 -7.47 -3.77
CA THR A 76 -12.11 -8.91 -3.56
C THR A 76 -11.09 -9.65 -4.43
N TRP A 77 -11.02 -10.97 -4.35
CA TRP A 77 -10.12 -11.77 -5.20
C TRP A 77 -10.51 -11.73 -6.68
N GLY A 78 -9.52 -11.61 -7.56
CA GLY A 78 -9.67 -11.78 -9.00
C GLY A 78 -9.52 -13.25 -9.42
N ALA A 79 -9.84 -13.56 -10.67
CA ALA A 79 -9.91 -14.94 -11.18
C ALA A 79 -8.62 -15.75 -10.94
N SER A 80 -7.44 -15.15 -11.02
CA SER A 80 -6.16 -15.84 -10.76
C SER A 80 -5.77 -15.91 -9.28
N GLY A 81 -6.55 -15.26 -8.40
CA GLY A 81 -6.37 -15.29 -6.95
C GLY A 81 -7.29 -16.26 -6.22
N ASP A 82 -8.13 -17.03 -6.93
CA ASP A 82 -9.23 -17.84 -6.40
C ASP A 82 -8.80 -18.89 -5.38
N ALA A 83 -7.65 -19.52 -5.57
CA ALA A 83 -7.17 -20.62 -4.72
C ALA A 83 -5.88 -20.24 -3.96
N SER A 84 -5.79 -19.03 -3.47
CA SER A 84 -4.60 -18.50 -2.79
C SER A 84 -4.97 -17.60 -1.63
N ASN A 85 -3.97 -17.14 -0.87
CA ASN A 85 -4.15 -16.18 0.23
C ASN A 85 -4.99 -14.95 -0.18
N PHE A 86 -4.99 -14.57 -1.46
CA PHE A 86 -5.81 -13.46 -1.95
C PHE A 86 -7.30 -13.70 -1.69
N ALA A 87 -7.79 -14.92 -1.97
CA ALA A 87 -9.17 -15.28 -1.70
C ALA A 87 -9.47 -15.46 -0.20
N TYR A 88 -8.48 -15.91 0.58
CA TYR A 88 -8.67 -16.15 2.01
C TYR A 88 -8.86 -14.87 2.81
N HIS A 89 -8.22 -13.78 2.38
CA HIS A 89 -8.43 -12.45 2.97
C HIS A 89 -9.84 -11.89 2.71
N ASP A 90 -10.58 -12.43 1.74
CA ASP A 90 -11.95 -11.97 1.42
C ASP A 90 -13.00 -12.41 2.46
N LEU A 91 -12.71 -13.42 3.27
CA LEU A 91 -13.59 -13.92 4.34
C LEU A 91 -14.99 -14.36 3.86
N SER A 92 -15.10 -14.82 2.61
CA SER A 92 -16.34 -15.26 1.96
C SER A 92 -16.44 -16.79 1.82
N GLY A 93 -15.80 -17.56 2.70
CA GLY A 93 -15.82 -19.03 2.69
C GLY A 93 -14.93 -19.66 1.61
N LYS A 94 -14.01 -18.93 1.00
CA LYS A 94 -13.11 -19.44 -0.05
C LYS A 94 -11.88 -20.19 0.48
N GLY A 95 -11.60 -20.08 1.74
CA GLY A 95 -10.48 -20.71 2.43
C GLY A 95 -10.29 -20.06 3.79
N LEU A 96 -9.32 -20.55 4.55
CA LEU A 96 -9.13 -20.13 5.92
C LEU A 96 -7.90 -19.20 6.02
N LEU A 97 -8.13 -17.98 6.47
CA LEU A 97 -7.04 -17.10 6.91
C LEU A 97 -6.41 -17.71 8.16
N SER A 98 -5.11 -18.00 8.12
CA SER A 98 -4.40 -18.74 9.16
C SER A 98 -2.98 -18.22 9.37
N PRO A 99 -2.27 -18.62 10.43
CA PRO A 99 -0.88 -18.21 10.67
C PRO A 99 0.10 -18.57 9.54
N THR A 100 -0.22 -19.57 8.72
CA THR A 100 0.58 -20.02 7.57
C THR A 100 0.07 -19.51 6.24
N GLN A 101 -1.15 -18.97 6.20
CA GLN A 101 -1.81 -18.44 4.99
C GLN A 101 -2.28 -17.01 5.27
N ASN A 102 -1.32 -16.09 5.34
CA ASN A 102 -1.53 -14.73 5.78
C ASN A 102 -0.52 -13.78 5.14
N ASP A 103 -0.99 -12.92 4.27
CA ASP A 103 -0.15 -11.93 3.57
C ASP A 103 0.31 -10.79 4.50
N ALA A 104 -0.37 -10.55 5.62
CA ALA A 104 0.08 -9.61 6.65
C ALA A 104 1.39 -10.04 7.34
N GLY A 105 1.81 -11.30 7.18
CA GLY A 105 3.08 -11.81 7.70
C GLY A 105 4.30 -11.06 7.16
N VAL A 106 4.21 -10.49 5.97
CA VAL A 106 5.26 -9.62 5.39
C VAL A 106 5.58 -8.45 6.30
N LEU A 107 4.55 -7.84 6.91
CA LEU A 107 4.73 -6.72 7.83
C LEU A 107 5.51 -7.13 9.08
N TRP A 108 5.22 -8.27 9.68
CA TRP A 108 5.87 -8.71 10.92
C TRP A 108 7.39 -8.79 10.77
N GLY A 109 7.87 -9.59 9.83
CA GLY A 109 9.31 -9.79 9.63
C GLY A 109 10.03 -8.52 9.20
N THR A 110 9.41 -7.75 8.33
CA THR A 110 9.97 -6.51 7.78
C THR A 110 10.06 -5.43 8.87
N ALA A 111 8.99 -5.19 9.62
CA ALA A 111 8.94 -4.15 10.64
C ALA A 111 9.91 -4.43 11.80
N PHE A 112 9.95 -5.66 12.36
CA PHE A 112 10.88 -5.96 13.46
C PHE A 112 12.35 -5.87 13.06
N THR A 113 12.70 -6.23 11.82
CA THR A 113 14.04 -6.04 11.28
C THR A 113 14.40 -4.54 11.25
N ASN A 114 13.49 -3.70 10.80
CA ASN A 114 13.71 -2.26 10.73
C ASN A 114 13.71 -1.60 12.12
N ILE A 115 12.83 -2.02 13.03
CA ILE A 115 12.81 -1.58 14.43
C ILE A 115 14.16 -1.81 15.10
N ASN A 116 14.77 -2.99 14.90
CA ASN A 116 16.09 -3.28 15.44
C ASN A 116 17.18 -2.39 14.82
N THR A 117 17.12 -2.17 13.51
CA THR A 117 18.02 -1.23 12.81
C THR A 117 17.87 0.19 13.36
N ALA A 118 16.64 0.67 13.52
CA ALA A 118 16.36 1.99 14.09
C ALA A 118 16.88 2.12 15.53
N SER A 119 16.68 1.10 16.37
CA SER A 119 17.21 1.07 17.74
C SER A 119 18.73 1.15 17.74
N GLY A 120 19.42 0.40 16.87
CA GLY A 120 20.87 0.46 16.72
C GLY A 120 21.36 1.82 16.25
N VAL A 121 20.67 2.45 15.29
CA VAL A 121 20.99 3.83 14.85
C VAL A 121 20.85 4.82 16.01
N ILE A 122 19.73 4.77 16.75
CA ILE A 122 19.47 5.68 17.87
C ILE A 122 20.55 5.53 18.96
N GLU A 123 20.87 4.31 19.38
CA GLU A 123 21.84 4.06 20.43
C GLU A 123 23.27 4.46 20.00
N ASN A 124 23.71 3.98 18.84
CA ASN A 124 25.07 4.23 18.36
C ASN A 124 25.29 5.71 18.01
N ALA A 125 24.31 6.38 17.39
CA ALA A 125 24.39 7.81 17.07
C ALA A 125 24.46 8.67 18.35
N THR A 126 23.66 8.31 19.36
CA THR A 126 23.68 9.00 20.67
C THR A 126 25.02 8.80 21.36
N ALA A 127 25.57 7.58 21.36
CA ALA A 127 26.87 7.27 21.97
C ALA A 127 28.03 7.96 21.23
N LEU A 128 27.98 8.05 19.90
CA LEU A 128 29.00 8.73 19.08
C LEU A 128 29.01 10.23 19.31
N GLY A 129 27.85 10.85 19.54
CA GLY A 129 27.69 12.28 19.87
C GLY A 129 27.95 13.26 18.73
N THR A 130 28.28 12.80 17.52
CA THR A 130 28.57 13.65 16.35
C THR A 130 27.47 13.66 15.29
N ILE A 131 26.47 12.79 15.46
CA ILE A 131 25.29 12.71 14.58
C ILE A 131 24.24 13.72 15.04
N SER A 132 23.68 14.46 14.12
CA SER A 132 22.67 15.47 14.43
C SER A 132 21.39 14.85 14.98
N ALA A 133 20.69 15.58 15.87
CA ALA A 133 19.39 15.16 16.42
C ALA A 133 18.37 14.88 15.30
N ALA A 134 18.41 15.62 14.19
CA ALA A 134 17.52 15.42 13.05
C ALA A 134 17.69 14.03 12.41
N ILE A 135 18.90 13.52 12.29
CA ILE A 135 19.15 12.16 11.75
C ILE A 135 18.66 11.08 12.73
N ILE A 136 18.89 11.28 14.04
CA ILE A 136 18.37 10.37 15.07
C ILE A 136 16.83 10.37 15.05
N ALA A 137 16.23 11.54 14.80
CA ALA A 137 14.79 11.70 14.68
C ALA A 137 14.18 10.97 13.48
N GLU A 138 14.92 10.83 12.36
CA GLU A 138 14.49 9.98 11.25
C GLU A 138 14.32 8.53 11.72
N ALA A 139 15.29 7.99 12.46
CA ALA A 139 15.22 6.63 13.01
C ALA A 139 14.05 6.45 13.99
N ARG A 140 13.79 7.46 14.84
CA ARG A 140 12.63 7.44 15.75
C ARG A 140 11.31 7.43 14.99
N LEU A 141 11.18 8.26 13.95
CA LEU A 141 9.98 8.29 13.11
C LEU A 141 9.70 6.93 12.48
N PHE A 142 10.71 6.26 11.92
CA PHE A 142 10.55 4.94 11.31
C PHE A 142 10.24 3.86 12.35
N ARG A 143 10.88 3.88 13.52
CA ARG A 143 10.59 2.91 14.59
C ARG A 143 9.15 3.05 15.09
N ALA A 144 8.70 4.27 15.31
CA ALA A 144 7.32 4.54 15.70
C ALA A 144 6.32 4.13 14.61
N PHE A 145 6.64 4.38 13.35
CA PHE A 145 5.79 4.02 12.22
C PHE A 145 5.62 2.50 12.11
N ASP A 146 6.70 1.74 12.24
CA ASP A 146 6.64 0.27 12.22
C ASP A 146 5.82 -0.28 13.39
N TYR A 147 6.03 0.23 14.61
CA TYR A 147 5.20 -0.16 15.76
C TYR A 147 3.73 0.21 15.58
N PHE A 148 3.45 1.35 14.97
CA PHE A 148 2.09 1.77 14.66
C PHE A 148 1.40 0.81 13.66
N LEU A 149 2.08 0.39 12.60
CA LEU A 149 1.55 -0.60 11.67
C LEU A 149 1.34 -1.96 12.35
N LEU A 150 2.32 -2.41 13.15
CA LEU A 150 2.25 -3.68 13.87
C LEU A 150 1.08 -3.73 14.86
N VAL A 151 0.90 -2.68 15.68
CA VAL A 151 -0.14 -2.67 16.71
C VAL A 151 -1.54 -2.63 16.12
N GLN A 152 -1.73 -1.94 15.00
CA GLN A 152 -3.01 -1.94 14.29
C GLN A 152 -3.34 -3.31 13.68
N THR A 153 -2.30 -4.02 13.21
CA THR A 153 -2.47 -5.29 12.49
C THR A 153 -2.59 -6.48 13.43
N PHE A 154 -1.76 -6.54 14.46
CA PHE A 154 -1.62 -7.73 15.32
C PHE A 154 -2.07 -7.53 16.78
N GLY A 155 -2.50 -6.33 17.15
CA GLY A 155 -2.73 -5.97 18.54
C GLY A 155 -1.43 -5.66 19.28
N GLY A 156 -1.33 -6.01 20.55
CA GLY A 156 -0.10 -5.82 21.29
C GLY A 156 1.06 -6.66 20.74
N VAL A 157 2.25 -6.11 20.74
CA VAL A 157 3.46 -6.70 20.17
C VAL A 157 4.64 -6.52 21.10
N PRO A 158 5.73 -7.30 20.98
CA PRO A 158 6.88 -7.16 21.85
C PRO A 158 7.60 -5.82 21.64
N LEU A 159 7.96 -5.18 22.73
CA LEU A 159 8.84 -4.01 22.78
C LEU A 159 10.27 -4.39 23.17
N ASP A 160 10.45 -5.58 23.73
CA ASP A 160 11.73 -6.14 24.08
C ASP A 160 12.09 -7.28 23.13
N LEU A 161 13.17 -7.11 22.38
CA LEU A 161 13.70 -8.10 21.44
C LEU A 161 14.85 -8.93 22.07
N GLY A 162 14.92 -9.01 23.40
CA GLY A 162 15.94 -9.77 24.12
C GLY A 162 17.13 -8.93 24.64
N SER A 163 17.12 -7.62 24.39
CA SER A 163 18.16 -6.67 24.86
C SER A 163 17.61 -5.55 25.78
N GLY A 164 16.32 -5.57 26.06
CA GLY A 164 15.60 -4.57 26.81
C GLY A 164 14.63 -3.76 25.94
N VAL A 165 13.68 -3.10 26.58
CA VAL A 165 12.60 -2.35 25.89
C VAL A 165 13.19 -1.31 24.94
N LEU A 166 12.85 -1.43 23.65
CA LEU A 166 13.31 -0.57 22.55
C LEU A 166 14.84 -0.52 22.37
N LYS A 167 15.58 -1.47 22.92
CA LYS A 167 17.03 -1.53 22.79
C LYS A 167 17.49 -2.21 21.51
N PHE A 168 18.70 -1.87 21.08
CA PHE A 168 19.34 -2.58 19.96
C PHE A 168 19.61 -4.02 20.36
N ASN A 169 19.00 -4.96 19.63
CA ASN A 169 19.16 -6.37 19.94
C ASN A 169 20.40 -6.96 19.26
N THR A 170 21.39 -7.28 20.05
CA THR A 170 22.60 -8.02 19.66
C THR A 170 22.63 -9.43 20.27
N SER A 171 21.57 -9.81 21.01
CA SER A 171 21.44 -11.12 21.65
C SER A 171 20.97 -12.18 20.67
N THR A 172 21.40 -13.43 20.88
CA THR A 172 20.88 -14.61 20.17
C THR A 172 19.67 -15.22 20.88
N VAL A 173 19.27 -14.68 22.04
CA VAL A 173 18.09 -15.13 22.80
C VAL A 173 16.83 -14.82 22.00
N ARG A 174 15.95 -15.82 21.90
CA ARG A 174 14.71 -15.76 21.14
C ARG A 174 13.47 -15.90 22.00
N THR A 175 13.54 -15.52 23.26
CA THR A 175 12.36 -15.36 24.11
C THR A 175 11.76 -13.98 23.89
N SER A 176 10.44 -13.91 23.85
CA SER A 176 9.72 -12.65 23.63
C SER A 176 8.38 -12.66 24.32
N VAL A 177 7.99 -11.53 24.90
CA VAL A 177 6.68 -11.33 25.53
C VAL A 177 5.97 -10.19 24.81
N ARG A 178 4.71 -10.38 24.47
CA ARG A 178 3.89 -9.34 23.85
C ARG A 178 3.48 -8.32 24.90
N ASN A 179 3.74 -7.05 24.63
CA ASN A 179 3.20 -5.92 25.36
C ASN A 179 1.74 -5.67 24.97
N THR A 180 0.99 -5.04 25.84
CA THR A 180 -0.39 -4.65 25.58
C THR A 180 -0.47 -3.50 24.55
N VAL A 181 -1.63 -3.32 23.91
CA VAL A 181 -1.85 -2.22 22.95
C VAL A 181 -1.53 -0.85 23.58
N PRO A 182 -2.03 -0.49 24.80
CA PRO A 182 -1.67 0.78 25.44
C PRO A 182 -0.16 0.95 25.63
N GLU A 183 0.55 -0.12 26.03
CA GLU A 183 2.00 -0.05 26.22
C GLU A 183 2.73 0.24 24.91
N VAL A 184 2.30 -0.37 23.78
CA VAL A 184 2.92 -0.10 22.48
C VAL A 184 2.75 1.36 22.09
N TYR A 185 1.55 1.93 22.26
CA TYR A 185 1.31 3.34 21.95
C TYR A 185 2.09 4.28 22.88
N THR A 186 2.01 4.08 24.18
CA THR A 186 2.56 5.03 25.18
C THR A 186 4.07 4.87 25.40
N LYS A 187 4.65 3.68 25.17
CA LYS A 187 6.08 3.45 25.36
C LYS A 187 6.91 3.52 24.06
N ALA A 188 6.30 3.30 22.88
CA ALA A 188 7.02 3.29 21.60
C ALA A 188 6.51 4.36 20.63
N VAL A 189 5.21 4.32 20.26
CA VAL A 189 4.70 5.15 19.15
C VAL A 189 4.73 6.64 19.50
N PHE A 190 4.08 7.04 20.59
CA PHE A 190 3.97 8.46 20.97
C PHE A 190 5.29 9.09 21.35
N PRO A 191 6.13 8.49 22.22
CA PRO A 191 7.40 9.11 22.60
C PRO A 191 8.35 9.33 21.44
N ASP A 192 8.46 8.35 20.55
CA ASP A 192 9.32 8.47 19.38
C ASP A 192 8.80 9.51 18.37
N LEU A 193 7.48 9.57 18.12
CA LEU A 193 6.90 10.57 17.23
C LEU A 193 6.97 11.99 17.80
N LEU A 194 6.79 12.16 19.10
CA LEU A 194 6.92 13.47 19.76
C LEU A 194 8.37 13.97 19.71
N THR A 195 9.34 13.09 19.95
CA THR A 195 10.76 13.43 19.79
C THR A 195 11.08 13.76 18.33
N ALA A 196 10.58 12.95 17.39
CA ALA A 196 10.76 13.19 15.96
C ALA A 196 10.14 14.53 15.52
N LEU A 197 8.95 14.87 16.02
CA LEU A 197 8.31 16.16 15.76
C LEU A 197 9.16 17.34 16.23
N ASN A 198 9.84 17.21 17.38
CA ASN A 198 10.71 18.27 17.90
C ASN A 198 11.98 18.45 17.02
N ASP A 199 12.62 17.37 16.62
CA ASP A 199 13.99 17.37 16.10
C ASP A 199 14.08 17.32 14.57
N LEU A 200 13.01 16.88 13.86
CA LEU A 200 13.00 16.85 12.41
C LEU A 200 12.92 18.26 11.80
N PRO A 201 13.50 18.47 10.62
CA PRO A 201 13.37 19.72 9.87
C PRO A 201 11.99 19.81 9.17
N ASP A 202 11.63 21.04 8.74
CA ASP A 202 10.44 21.25 7.91
C ASP A 202 10.65 20.78 6.47
N ALA A 203 11.87 20.94 5.93
CA ALA A 203 12.25 20.42 4.61
C ALA A 203 12.96 19.06 4.76
N PRO A 204 12.66 18.08 3.89
CA PRO A 204 13.27 16.75 3.99
C PRO A 204 14.76 16.79 3.61
N ARG A 205 15.58 16.00 4.31
CA ARG A 205 16.99 15.78 3.96
C ARG A 205 17.13 15.02 2.64
N VAL A 206 16.24 14.08 2.41
CA VAL A 206 16.09 13.32 1.15
C VAL A 206 14.68 13.53 0.64
N THR A 207 14.51 13.65 -0.67
CA THR A 207 13.19 13.87 -1.26
C THR A 207 12.21 12.78 -0.83
N GLY A 208 11.00 13.16 -0.36
CA GLY A 208 10.01 12.21 0.19
C GLY A 208 10.41 11.60 1.51
N GLY A 209 11.38 12.19 2.20
CA GLY A 209 11.87 11.70 3.49
C GLY A 209 11.16 12.30 4.70
N ALA A 210 11.67 11.94 5.87
CA ALA A 210 11.12 12.33 7.17
C ALA A 210 11.19 13.84 7.39
N THR A 211 10.06 14.43 7.83
CA THR A 211 9.92 15.86 8.16
C THR A 211 9.00 16.05 9.36
N LYS A 212 8.97 17.26 9.91
CA LYS A 212 7.97 17.64 10.93
C LYS A 212 6.54 17.40 10.45
N THR A 213 6.25 17.66 9.17
CA THR A 213 4.91 17.42 8.61
C THR A 213 4.59 15.92 8.56
N ALA A 214 5.55 15.08 8.21
CA ALA A 214 5.40 13.62 8.29
C ALA A 214 5.14 13.15 9.73
N ALA A 215 5.91 13.67 10.71
CA ALA A 215 5.71 13.34 12.12
C ALA A 215 4.34 13.79 12.64
N ARG A 216 3.87 14.99 12.26
CA ARG A 216 2.51 15.49 12.62
C ARG A 216 1.42 14.59 12.04
N LEU A 217 1.56 14.17 10.78
CA LEU A 217 0.59 13.29 10.12
C LEU A 217 0.52 11.93 10.83
N LEU A 218 1.67 11.30 11.06
CA LEU A 218 1.73 9.99 11.74
C LEU A 218 1.22 10.09 13.19
N LEU A 219 1.54 11.16 13.90
CA LEU A 219 1.07 11.37 15.26
C LEU A 219 -0.45 11.62 15.30
N ALA A 220 -0.98 12.44 14.39
CA ALA A 220 -2.42 12.65 14.26
C ALA A 220 -3.16 11.33 13.97
N LYS A 221 -2.62 10.52 13.07
CA LYS A 221 -3.16 9.20 12.70
C LYS A 221 -3.10 8.21 13.86
N ALA A 222 -1.99 8.19 14.59
CA ALA A 222 -1.81 7.34 15.76
C ALA A 222 -2.75 7.75 16.92
N TYR A 223 -2.89 9.03 17.21
CA TYR A 223 -3.84 9.53 18.20
C TYR A 223 -5.28 9.19 17.84
N LEU A 224 -5.67 9.43 16.59
CA LEU A 224 -7.03 9.12 16.11
C LEU A 224 -7.34 7.62 16.22
N THR A 225 -6.38 6.78 15.84
CA THR A 225 -6.53 5.31 15.90
C THR A 225 -6.63 4.84 17.36
N TYR A 226 -5.80 5.38 18.23
CA TYR A 226 -5.83 5.02 19.64
C TYR A 226 -7.09 5.54 20.35
N ALA A 227 -7.61 6.71 19.95
CA ALA A 227 -8.91 7.21 20.43
C ALA A 227 -10.04 6.23 20.12
N TRP A 228 -10.11 5.72 18.90
CA TRP A 228 -11.06 4.69 18.51
C TRP A 228 -10.87 3.39 19.29
N TRP A 229 -9.62 3.01 19.53
CA TRP A 229 -9.33 1.81 20.31
C TRP A 229 -9.83 1.96 21.77
N LEU A 230 -9.66 3.12 22.38
CA LEU A 230 -10.16 3.43 23.74
C LEU A 230 -11.70 3.48 23.79
N GLU A 231 -12.34 4.08 22.79
CA GLU A 231 -13.81 4.20 22.71
C GLU A 231 -14.48 2.84 22.53
N ASN A 232 -13.95 2.00 21.65
CA ASN A 232 -14.37 0.63 21.37
C ASN A 232 -15.90 0.44 21.27
N PRO A 233 -16.58 1.07 20.32
CA PRO A 233 -18.05 1.10 20.27
C PRO A 233 -18.72 -0.27 20.06
N LYS A 234 -18.01 -1.25 19.50
CA LYS A 234 -18.51 -2.62 19.27
C LYS A 234 -17.95 -3.66 20.24
N ASN A 235 -17.25 -3.24 21.29
CA ASN A 235 -16.63 -4.13 22.26
C ASN A 235 -15.69 -5.18 21.64
N ILE A 236 -14.94 -4.80 20.60
CA ILE A 236 -13.95 -5.66 19.97
C ILE A 236 -12.90 -6.05 21.02
N PRO A 237 -12.55 -7.33 21.16
CA PRO A 237 -11.53 -7.76 22.11
C PRO A 237 -10.15 -7.22 21.72
N THR A 238 -9.25 -7.16 22.70
CA THR A 238 -7.85 -6.81 22.51
C THR A 238 -6.95 -7.96 22.96
N TYR A 239 -5.81 -8.10 22.30
CA TYR A 239 -4.86 -9.14 22.68
C TYR A 239 -3.40 -8.61 22.61
N PRO A 240 -2.53 -8.91 23.61
CA PRO A 240 -2.88 -9.57 24.89
C PRO A 240 -4.01 -8.85 25.61
N ALA A 241 -4.80 -9.61 26.38
CA ALA A 241 -5.93 -9.07 27.08
C ALA A 241 -5.50 -7.94 28.05
N SER A 242 -6.15 -6.81 27.95
CA SER A 242 -5.89 -5.63 28.79
C SER A 242 -7.16 -4.81 28.95
N THR A 243 -7.19 -3.97 29.97
CA THR A 243 -8.21 -2.93 30.06
C THR A 243 -8.00 -1.90 28.96
N ARG A 244 -9.10 -1.35 28.44
CA ARG A 244 -9.03 -0.23 27.47
C ARG A 244 -8.91 1.11 28.23
N THR A 245 -7.83 1.20 28.97
CA THR A 245 -7.46 2.40 29.75
C THR A 245 -6.08 2.86 29.31
N ASP A 246 -5.93 4.16 29.21
CA ASP A 246 -4.66 4.76 28.91
C ASP A 246 -3.76 4.83 30.15
N PRO A 247 -2.51 4.35 30.10
CA PRO A 247 -1.58 4.44 31.24
C PRO A 247 -1.29 5.88 31.71
N ASP A 248 -1.37 6.85 30.79
CA ASP A 248 -1.14 8.26 31.08
C ASP A 248 -2.42 8.98 31.59
N GLY A 249 -3.54 8.25 31.72
CA GLY A 249 -4.79 8.72 32.29
C GLY A 249 -5.67 9.54 31.35
N HIS A 250 -5.37 9.58 30.05
CA HIS A 250 -6.20 10.26 29.06
C HIS A 250 -7.35 9.37 28.56
N ASN A 251 -8.45 9.98 28.14
CA ASN A 251 -9.58 9.29 27.54
C ASN A 251 -9.61 9.44 26.01
N ALA A 252 -10.55 8.78 25.34
CA ALA A 252 -10.72 8.86 23.89
C ALA A 252 -10.90 10.31 23.41
N GLN A 253 -11.67 11.13 24.14
CA GLN A 253 -11.93 12.52 23.76
C GLN A 253 -10.66 13.37 23.75
N TRP A 254 -9.76 13.15 24.72
CA TRP A 254 -8.47 13.83 24.74
C TRP A 254 -7.66 13.47 23.47
N TYR A 255 -7.63 12.21 23.08
CA TYR A 255 -6.91 11.76 21.89
C TYR A 255 -7.56 12.23 20.58
N TYR A 256 -8.89 12.36 20.50
CA TYR A 256 -9.55 13.01 19.36
C TYR A 256 -9.13 14.47 19.24
N GLN A 257 -9.05 15.20 20.38
CA GLN A 257 -8.57 16.58 20.37
C GLN A 257 -7.11 16.65 19.95
N ALA A 258 -6.25 15.80 20.48
CA ALA A 258 -4.83 15.75 20.13
C ALA A 258 -4.63 15.42 18.63
N ALA A 259 -5.42 14.50 18.06
CA ALA A 259 -5.41 14.18 16.64
C ALA A 259 -5.80 15.39 15.78
N TYR A 260 -6.87 16.11 16.18
CA TYR A 260 -7.30 17.33 15.49
C TYR A 260 -6.20 18.40 15.52
N ASP A 261 -5.61 18.64 16.69
CA ASP A 261 -4.57 19.64 16.85
C ASP A 261 -3.31 19.34 16.05
N MET A 262 -2.88 18.07 16.02
CA MET A 262 -1.74 17.66 15.21
C MET A 262 -2.03 17.75 13.72
N ALA A 263 -3.22 17.32 13.27
CA ALA A 263 -3.60 17.38 11.87
C ALA A 263 -3.68 18.84 11.38
N THR A 264 -4.34 19.73 12.12
CA THR A 264 -4.45 21.15 11.78
C THR A 264 -3.10 21.87 11.86
N ALA A 265 -2.23 21.50 12.81
CA ALA A 265 -0.85 21.99 12.85
C ALA A 265 -0.03 21.51 11.65
N GLY A 266 -0.30 20.29 11.17
CA GLY A 266 0.31 19.76 9.94
C GLY A 266 -0.12 20.52 8.69
N ILE A 267 -1.42 20.83 8.56
CA ILE A 267 -1.95 21.64 7.47
C ILE A 267 -1.31 23.05 7.48
N SER A 268 -1.31 23.72 8.63
CA SER A 268 -0.73 25.06 8.77
C SER A 268 0.78 25.07 8.60
N GLY A 269 1.46 24.02 9.02
CA GLY A 269 2.91 23.86 8.97
C GLY A 269 3.42 23.29 7.64
N ALA A 270 2.56 23.04 6.65
CA ALA A 270 2.97 22.58 5.32
C ALA A 270 3.90 23.58 4.62
N GLY A 271 3.71 24.87 4.88
CA GLY A 271 4.59 25.95 4.42
C GLY A 271 4.69 25.98 2.89
N THR A 272 5.92 26.12 2.39
CA THR A 272 6.24 26.08 0.95
C THR A 272 6.65 24.68 0.48
N ASN A 273 6.88 23.75 1.41
CA ASN A 273 7.37 22.41 1.09
C ASN A 273 6.25 21.50 0.57
N TYR A 274 5.04 21.64 1.12
CA TYR A 274 3.91 20.81 0.77
C TYR A 274 2.68 21.64 0.37
N ALA A 275 1.93 21.14 -0.61
CA ALA A 275 0.70 21.79 -1.08
C ALA A 275 -0.21 20.75 -1.75
N LEU A 276 -1.52 20.90 -1.60
CA LEU A 276 -2.47 20.14 -2.42
C LEU A 276 -2.25 20.46 -3.90
N GLN A 277 -2.35 19.44 -4.74
CA GLN A 277 -2.34 19.64 -6.19
C GLN A 277 -3.65 20.27 -6.67
N THR A 278 -3.59 20.94 -7.80
CA THR A 278 -4.75 21.64 -8.36
C THR A 278 -5.87 20.69 -8.75
N THR A 279 -5.52 19.51 -9.29
CA THR A 279 -6.49 18.48 -9.67
C THR A 279 -6.10 17.12 -9.10
N TYR A 280 -7.06 16.21 -8.98
CA TYR A 280 -6.79 14.83 -8.59
C TYR A 280 -5.88 14.09 -9.59
N TYR A 281 -5.99 14.44 -10.87
CA TYR A 281 -5.10 13.94 -11.90
C TYR A 281 -3.62 14.30 -11.62
N ASP A 282 -3.36 15.56 -11.23
CA ASP A 282 -2.00 16.04 -10.96
C ASP A 282 -1.36 15.34 -9.74
N VAL A 283 -2.17 14.80 -8.82
CA VAL A 283 -1.67 13.97 -7.70
C VAL A 283 -1.10 12.64 -8.20
N ASN A 284 -1.72 12.04 -9.23
CA ASN A 284 -1.53 10.62 -9.57
C ASN A 284 -0.83 10.40 -10.92
N VAL A 285 -0.64 11.43 -11.76
CA VAL A 285 0.03 11.26 -13.06
C VAL A 285 1.51 10.99 -12.90
N GLY A 286 2.03 9.93 -13.56
CA GLY A 286 3.41 9.47 -13.43
C GLY A 286 4.47 10.50 -13.79
N THR A 287 4.16 11.48 -14.65
CA THR A 287 5.05 12.61 -14.95
C THR A 287 5.18 13.62 -13.80
N ASN A 288 4.34 13.50 -12.76
CA ASN A 288 4.32 14.38 -11.59
C ASN A 288 4.43 13.60 -10.27
N ASP A 289 5.05 12.45 -10.27
CA ASP A 289 5.14 11.54 -9.11
C ASP A 289 5.74 12.16 -7.84
N TYR A 290 6.67 13.12 -8.01
CA TYR A 290 7.34 13.79 -6.89
C TYR A 290 6.71 15.14 -6.54
N ASN A 291 5.38 15.23 -6.66
CA ASN A 291 4.64 16.45 -6.40
C ASN A 291 4.59 16.84 -4.91
N LYS A 292 4.23 18.11 -4.65
CA LYS A 292 4.20 18.66 -3.28
C LYS A 292 3.11 18.09 -2.36
N GLU A 293 2.18 17.30 -2.87
CA GLU A 293 1.20 16.64 -2.00
C GLU A 293 1.76 15.40 -1.31
N ALA A 294 2.80 14.76 -1.90
CA ALA A 294 3.48 13.62 -1.32
C ALA A 294 4.42 14.06 -0.18
N ILE A 295 4.11 13.63 1.05
CA ILE A 295 4.89 13.95 2.25
C ILE A 295 5.98 12.90 2.48
N LEU A 296 5.60 11.63 2.42
CA LEU A 296 6.50 10.49 2.60
C LEU A 296 6.19 9.46 1.53
N TYR A 297 7.21 8.89 0.90
CA TYR A 297 7.02 7.84 -0.08
C TYR A 297 8.14 6.81 -0.08
N ALA A 298 7.80 5.58 -0.49
CA ALA A 298 8.76 4.55 -0.84
C ALA A 298 9.28 4.84 -2.25
N ASP A 299 10.56 5.16 -2.38
CA ASP A 299 11.17 5.45 -3.66
C ASP A 299 11.66 4.17 -4.33
N HIS A 300 11.12 3.86 -5.50
CA HIS A 300 11.45 2.69 -6.31
C HIS A 300 12.37 3.02 -7.50
N THR A 301 12.91 4.23 -7.57
CA THR A 301 13.81 4.59 -8.66
C THR A 301 15.13 3.80 -8.62
N GLN A 302 15.63 3.43 -9.80
CA GLN A 302 16.91 2.75 -9.93
C GLN A 302 18.10 3.63 -9.60
N THR A 303 17.96 4.94 -9.79
CA THR A 303 19.05 5.90 -9.77
C THR A 303 19.26 6.54 -8.41
N SER A 304 18.46 6.20 -7.41
CA SER A 304 18.61 6.75 -6.07
C SER A 304 19.76 6.08 -5.33
N GLU A 305 20.86 6.79 -5.18
CA GLU A 305 21.99 6.37 -4.33
C GLU A 305 21.60 6.24 -2.86
N LEU A 306 20.55 6.94 -2.44
CA LEU A 306 20.08 6.99 -1.06
C LEU A 306 19.30 5.74 -0.65
N TYR A 307 18.80 4.98 -1.62
CA TYR A 307 17.95 3.81 -1.39
C TYR A 307 18.64 2.50 -1.79
N ASN A 308 19.96 2.53 -1.93
CA ASN A 308 20.76 1.36 -2.21
C ASN A 308 20.28 0.60 -3.46
N GLY A 309 20.49 1.19 -4.63
CA GLY A 309 20.16 0.75 -5.99
C GLY A 309 19.83 -0.73 -6.16
N ALA A 310 18.68 -1.16 -5.66
CA ALA A 310 18.27 -2.53 -5.87
C ALA A 310 18.00 -2.74 -7.36
N SER A 311 18.52 -3.81 -7.93
CA SER A 311 18.20 -4.16 -9.29
C SER A 311 16.68 -4.33 -9.39
N LEU A 312 16.07 -3.80 -10.43
CA LEU A 312 14.67 -4.06 -10.71
C LEU A 312 14.52 -5.54 -11.07
N SER A 313 13.90 -6.29 -10.17
CA SER A 313 13.46 -7.64 -10.45
C SER A 313 12.07 -7.61 -11.07
N TYR A 314 11.85 -8.43 -12.08
CA TYR A 314 10.54 -8.61 -12.70
C TYR A 314 9.69 -9.65 -12.02
N GLU A 315 10.23 -10.30 -11.03
CA GLU A 315 9.52 -11.33 -10.29
C GLU A 315 8.75 -10.72 -9.13
N SER A 316 7.62 -11.31 -8.82
CA SER A 316 6.82 -10.94 -7.66
C SER A 316 7.66 -11.06 -6.38
N GLY A 317 7.72 -10.01 -5.60
CA GLY A 317 8.55 -9.95 -4.40
C GLY A 317 9.95 -9.38 -4.59
N GLY A 318 10.30 -8.92 -5.80
CA GLY A 318 11.54 -8.18 -6.02
C GLY A 318 11.54 -6.85 -5.27
N ASN A 319 12.60 -6.59 -4.51
CA ASN A 319 12.68 -5.45 -3.58
C ASN A 319 12.85 -4.09 -4.26
N GLY A 320 13.01 -4.04 -5.57
CA GLY A 320 13.30 -2.80 -6.29
C GLY A 320 12.10 -2.18 -7.00
N ALA A 321 11.15 -2.98 -7.46
CA ALA A 321 10.06 -2.53 -8.30
C ALA A 321 8.76 -2.35 -7.51
N ASN A 322 7.96 -1.35 -7.92
CA ASN A 322 6.62 -1.16 -7.42
C ASN A 322 5.63 -2.03 -8.21
N PHE A 323 5.05 -3.03 -7.55
CA PHE A 323 4.10 -3.97 -8.13
C PHE A 323 2.64 -3.68 -7.80
N ALA A 324 2.37 -2.61 -7.08
CA ALA A 324 1.03 -2.29 -6.57
C ALA A 324 -0.05 -2.33 -7.67
N GLY A 325 0.22 -1.74 -8.82
CA GLY A 325 -0.70 -1.72 -9.95
C GLY A 325 -1.01 -3.09 -10.55
N TRP A 326 -0.16 -4.10 -10.39
CA TRP A 326 -0.34 -5.40 -11.03
C TRP A 326 -1.54 -6.19 -10.49
N PHE A 327 -1.80 -6.04 -9.21
CA PHE A 327 -2.82 -6.82 -8.52
C PHE A 327 -4.22 -6.50 -9.00
N LEU A 328 -4.47 -5.24 -9.37
CA LEU A 328 -5.74 -4.73 -9.89
C LEU A 328 -5.69 -4.50 -11.42
N THR A 329 -4.91 -5.29 -12.16
CA THR A 329 -4.84 -5.24 -13.62
C THR A 329 -5.32 -6.54 -14.22
N TRP A 330 -6.40 -6.49 -14.97
CA TRP A 330 -6.95 -7.63 -15.69
C TRP A 330 -6.19 -7.90 -17.00
N ASN A 331 -6.45 -9.04 -17.66
CA ASN A 331 -5.72 -9.45 -18.85
C ASN A 331 -6.24 -8.78 -20.13
N TYR A 332 -6.04 -7.48 -20.26
CA TYR A 332 -6.39 -6.69 -21.44
C TYR A 332 -5.60 -7.11 -22.69
N THR A 333 -4.44 -7.77 -22.56
CA THR A 333 -3.63 -8.20 -23.70
C THR A 333 -4.26 -9.34 -24.49
N ALA A 334 -5.30 -9.96 -23.95
CA ALA A 334 -6.08 -10.98 -24.65
C ALA A 334 -7.20 -10.42 -25.55
N ILE A 335 -7.42 -9.10 -25.55
CA ILE A 335 -8.47 -8.50 -26.40
C ILE A 335 -8.20 -8.82 -27.86
N ALA A 336 -9.14 -9.54 -28.48
CA ALA A 336 -9.03 -10.01 -29.86
C ALA A 336 -9.73 -9.07 -30.84
N SER A 337 -9.05 -8.83 -31.97
CA SER A 337 -9.60 -8.22 -33.19
C SER A 337 -9.23 -9.07 -34.37
N SER A 338 -9.65 -8.75 -35.60
CA SER A 338 -9.33 -9.52 -36.81
C SER A 338 -8.65 -8.68 -37.87
N LYS A 339 -7.62 -9.24 -38.53
CA LYS A 339 -6.96 -8.61 -39.71
C LYS A 339 -7.86 -8.56 -40.92
N THR A 340 -8.80 -9.50 -41.03
CA THR A 340 -9.80 -9.62 -42.07
C THR A 340 -11.19 -9.50 -41.47
N ASN A 341 -12.23 -9.34 -42.32
CA ASN A 341 -13.59 -9.35 -41.80
C ASN A 341 -13.87 -10.63 -40.98
N TRP A 342 -14.82 -10.57 -40.06
CA TRP A 342 -15.10 -11.67 -39.15
C TRP A 342 -15.65 -12.95 -39.80
N SER A 343 -16.09 -12.89 -41.09
CA SER A 343 -16.50 -14.08 -41.84
C SER A 343 -15.30 -14.95 -42.23
N SER A 344 -14.15 -14.31 -42.51
CA SER A 344 -12.89 -14.98 -42.85
C SER A 344 -11.78 -14.70 -41.82
N LYS A 345 -12.13 -14.53 -40.58
CA LYS A 345 -11.34 -14.01 -39.49
C LYS A 345 -9.90 -14.50 -39.42
N THR A 346 -8.98 -13.56 -39.21
CA THR A 346 -7.59 -13.80 -38.80
C THR A 346 -7.34 -13.07 -37.51
N VAL A 347 -7.53 -13.77 -36.38
CA VAL A 347 -7.55 -13.22 -35.06
C VAL A 347 -6.17 -12.78 -34.59
N VAL A 348 -6.07 -11.59 -33.97
CA VAL A 348 -4.86 -11.02 -33.39
C VAL A 348 -5.21 -10.26 -32.10
N ASN A 349 -4.23 -10.13 -31.20
CA ASN A 349 -4.38 -9.31 -30.03
C ASN A 349 -4.17 -7.84 -30.38
N SER A 350 -5.15 -7.01 -30.11
CA SER A 350 -5.18 -5.60 -30.51
C SER A 350 -4.53 -4.65 -29.51
N VAL A 351 -4.30 -5.10 -28.25
CA VAL A 351 -3.67 -4.29 -27.20
C VAL A 351 -2.42 -5.01 -26.68
N GLN A 352 -1.29 -4.32 -26.74
CA GLN A 352 0.01 -4.82 -26.29
C GLN A 352 0.42 -4.13 -24.98
N ARG A 353 1.31 -4.76 -24.22
CA ARG A 353 1.86 -4.20 -22.99
C ARG A 353 2.78 -3.02 -23.29
N GLU A 354 2.63 -1.97 -22.50
CA GLU A 354 3.51 -0.80 -22.49
C GLU A 354 3.67 -0.29 -21.06
N ALA A 355 4.78 0.40 -20.78
CA ALA A 355 5.04 1.03 -19.48
C ALA A 355 4.36 2.40 -19.37
N VAL A 356 3.04 2.42 -19.57
CA VAL A 356 2.17 3.59 -19.42
C VAL A 356 1.09 3.31 -18.40
N GLN A 357 0.57 4.33 -17.74
CA GLN A 357 -0.35 4.17 -16.60
C GLN A 357 -1.64 3.43 -16.93
N SER A 358 -2.15 3.57 -18.16
CA SER A 358 -3.36 2.88 -18.60
C SER A 358 -3.16 1.38 -18.84
N LEU A 359 -1.91 0.91 -18.93
CA LEU A 359 -1.55 -0.45 -19.25
C LEU A 359 -0.59 -0.95 -18.16
N GLY A 360 -0.93 -1.99 -17.43
CA GLY A 360 -0.10 -2.60 -16.41
C GLY A 360 0.27 -4.03 -16.78
N ARG A 361 1.09 -4.69 -15.96
CA ARG A 361 1.26 -6.14 -16.09
C ARG A 361 -0.02 -6.83 -15.62
N PRO A 362 -0.70 -7.59 -16.51
CA PRO A 362 -1.94 -8.27 -16.15
C PRO A 362 -1.66 -9.44 -15.21
N TRP A 363 -2.19 -9.39 -14.01
CA TRP A 363 -2.03 -10.46 -13.02
C TRP A 363 -3.34 -10.99 -12.45
N VAL A 364 -4.43 -10.22 -12.53
CA VAL A 364 -5.80 -10.62 -12.18
C VAL A 364 -5.90 -11.19 -10.75
N ARG A 365 -5.17 -10.63 -9.78
CA ARG A 365 -5.15 -11.14 -8.41
C ARG A 365 -6.29 -10.61 -7.57
N LEU A 366 -6.58 -9.32 -7.69
CA LEU A 366 -7.67 -8.62 -7.04
C LEU A 366 -8.63 -8.10 -8.09
N ALA A 367 -9.89 -7.96 -7.73
CA ALA A 367 -10.93 -7.38 -8.57
C ALA A 367 -11.78 -6.39 -7.76
N PRO A 368 -12.17 -5.25 -8.33
CA PRO A 368 -13.11 -4.34 -7.70
C PRO A 368 -14.52 -4.93 -7.76
N PRO A 369 -15.31 -4.89 -6.67
CA PRO A 369 -16.75 -5.12 -6.73
C PRO A 369 -17.48 -4.13 -7.64
N ILE A 370 -18.64 -4.50 -8.15
CA ILE A 370 -19.53 -3.62 -8.94
C ILE A 370 -19.88 -2.37 -8.14
N ASP A 371 -20.06 -2.51 -6.84
CA ASP A 371 -20.42 -1.43 -5.92
C ASP A 371 -19.40 -0.28 -5.89
N VAL A 372 -18.14 -0.55 -6.21
CA VAL A 372 -17.11 0.49 -6.39
C VAL A 372 -17.53 1.49 -7.47
N PHE A 373 -18.07 1.00 -8.58
CA PHE A 373 -18.42 1.83 -9.74
C PHE A 373 -19.82 2.44 -9.66
N THR A 374 -20.73 1.77 -8.96
CA THR A 374 -22.14 2.21 -8.85
C THR A 374 -22.41 3.05 -7.60
N ASN A 375 -21.65 2.84 -6.52
CA ASN A 375 -21.85 3.49 -5.24
C ASN A 375 -20.67 4.41 -4.87
N THR A 376 -19.44 3.87 -4.78
CA THR A 376 -18.28 4.67 -4.35
C THR A 376 -17.98 5.80 -5.35
N PHE A 377 -17.93 5.49 -6.64
CA PHE A 377 -17.69 6.45 -7.72
C PHE A 377 -18.97 6.72 -8.52
N ALA A 378 -20.10 6.94 -7.83
CA ALA A 378 -21.39 7.14 -8.48
C ALA A 378 -21.47 8.47 -9.27
N ASP A 379 -20.89 9.56 -8.76
CA ASP A 379 -20.87 10.86 -9.42
C ASP A 379 -19.70 10.99 -10.41
N LYS A 380 -19.85 10.37 -11.59
CA LYS A 380 -18.86 10.47 -12.67
C LYS A 380 -18.97 11.77 -13.49
N THR A 381 -19.96 12.62 -13.17
CA THR A 381 -20.20 13.90 -13.85
C THR A 381 -19.42 15.02 -13.20
N ASN A 382 -19.38 15.06 -11.87
CA ASN A 382 -18.75 16.16 -11.13
C ASN A 382 -17.44 15.75 -10.46
N ASP A 383 -17.27 14.47 -10.10
CA ASP A 383 -16.09 13.96 -9.38
C ASP A 383 -15.06 13.36 -10.34
N SER A 384 -13.93 14.04 -10.51
CA SER A 384 -12.84 13.61 -11.40
C SER A 384 -12.07 12.38 -10.89
N ARG A 385 -12.29 11.95 -9.66
CA ARG A 385 -11.53 10.85 -9.05
C ARG A 385 -11.80 9.51 -9.72
N TYR A 386 -12.97 9.32 -10.33
CA TYR A 386 -13.23 8.12 -11.15
C TYR A 386 -12.23 8.00 -12.30
N ASP A 387 -12.12 9.02 -13.14
CA ASP A 387 -11.18 9.05 -14.27
C ASP A 387 -9.71 9.07 -13.81
N GLY A 388 -9.43 9.69 -12.66
CA GLY A 388 -8.09 9.70 -12.07
C GLY A 388 -7.70 8.42 -11.33
N THR A 389 -8.60 7.45 -11.23
CA THR A 389 -8.37 6.16 -10.56
C THR A 389 -8.31 5.00 -11.54
N PHE A 390 -9.20 4.95 -12.53
CA PHE A 390 -9.39 3.77 -13.38
C PHE A 390 -9.04 3.99 -14.84
N THR A 391 -8.54 2.92 -15.50
CA THR A 391 -8.49 2.81 -16.96
C THR A 391 -9.82 2.22 -17.42
N THR A 392 -10.62 3.02 -18.11
CA THR A 392 -11.97 2.64 -18.57
C THR A 392 -12.04 2.38 -20.05
N VAL A 393 -11.05 2.83 -20.84
CA VAL A 393 -10.96 2.56 -22.28
C VAL A 393 -9.60 1.98 -22.62
N TYR A 394 -9.60 0.82 -23.23
CA TYR A 394 -8.41 0.17 -23.79
C TYR A 394 -8.32 0.47 -25.27
N ARG A 395 -7.15 0.96 -25.71
CA ARG A 395 -6.94 1.46 -27.07
C ARG A 395 -5.98 0.60 -27.87
N ALA A 396 -6.26 0.49 -29.16
CA ALA A 396 -5.44 -0.26 -30.11
C ALA A 396 -3.99 0.27 -30.16
N ASN A 397 -3.02 -0.62 -29.94
CA ASN A 397 -1.60 -0.39 -30.15
C ASN A 397 -0.93 -1.61 -30.81
N PHE A 398 -1.68 -2.28 -31.70
CA PHE A 398 -1.29 -3.55 -32.33
C PHE A 398 -0.04 -3.46 -33.20
N ASN A 399 0.40 -2.28 -33.64
CA ASN A 399 1.69 -2.06 -34.30
C ASN A 399 2.88 -2.48 -33.42
N LYS A 400 2.74 -2.43 -32.10
CA LYS A 400 3.75 -2.91 -31.14
C LYS A 400 3.99 -4.43 -31.23
N ALA A 401 3.02 -5.18 -31.76
CA ALA A 401 3.15 -6.61 -32.06
C ALA A 401 3.65 -6.86 -33.50
N GLY A 402 4.13 -5.85 -34.22
CA GLY A 402 4.57 -5.99 -35.60
C GLY A 402 3.43 -6.15 -36.60
N ILE A 403 2.19 -5.86 -36.22
CA ILE A 403 1.04 -5.90 -37.14
C ILE A 403 1.07 -4.64 -38.00
N THR A 404 1.22 -4.81 -39.31
CA THR A 404 1.37 -3.75 -40.31
C THR A 404 0.06 -3.26 -40.91
N ASN A 405 -1.06 -3.90 -40.56
CA ASN A 405 -2.38 -3.45 -41.01
C ASN A 405 -2.65 -2.01 -40.54
N ALA A 406 -3.21 -1.15 -41.39
CA ALA A 406 -3.62 0.19 -40.99
C ALA A 406 -4.82 0.15 -40.03
N THR A 407 -5.72 -0.83 -40.26
CA THR A 407 -6.92 -1.03 -39.43
C THR A 407 -7.14 -2.52 -39.14
N LEU A 408 -7.89 -2.80 -38.09
CA LEU A 408 -8.40 -4.13 -37.76
C LEU A 408 -9.93 -4.09 -37.69
N TYR A 409 -10.57 -5.22 -37.93
CA TYR A 409 -12.00 -5.41 -37.68
C TYR A 409 -12.22 -5.77 -36.21
N ASN A 410 -13.16 -5.08 -35.58
CA ASN A 410 -13.51 -5.26 -34.19
C ASN A 410 -15.01 -5.52 -34.00
N ALA A 411 -15.64 -5.11 -32.92
CA ALA A 411 -17.07 -5.32 -32.69
C ALA A 411 -17.92 -4.85 -33.89
N ASN A 412 -19.05 -5.52 -34.13
CA ASN A 412 -19.94 -5.25 -35.25
C ASN A 412 -19.29 -5.28 -36.65
N ASN A 413 -18.14 -5.96 -36.77
CA ASN A 413 -17.35 -5.98 -38.01
C ASN A 413 -16.90 -4.57 -38.48
N MET A 414 -16.80 -3.64 -37.55
CA MET A 414 -16.37 -2.25 -37.78
C MET A 414 -14.85 -2.14 -37.66
N LEU A 415 -14.29 -1.20 -38.42
CA LEU A 415 -12.84 -0.96 -38.42
C LEU A 415 -12.41 -0.08 -37.26
N ILE A 416 -11.26 -0.40 -36.68
CA ILE A 416 -10.51 0.40 -35.72
C ILE A 416 -9.09 0.64 -36.23
N ALA A 417 -8.54 1.82 -36.01
CA ALA A 417 -7.16 2.19 -36.26
C ALA A 417 -6.32 2.21 -34.98
N GLN A 418 -5.01 2.48 -35.10
CA GLN A 418 -4.14 2.73 -33.96
C GLN A 418 -4.68 3.89 -33.11
N GLY A 419 -4.81 3.69 -31.81
CA GLY A 419 -5.31 4.68 -30.87
C GLY A 419 -6.82 4.68 -30.67
N ASP A 420 -7.59 4.01 -31.53
CA ASP A 420 -9.04 3.88 -31.34
C ASP A 420 -9.39 2.98 -30.16
N ALA A 421 -10.56 3.20 -29.58
CA ALA A 421 -11.09 2.34 -28.54
C ALA A 421 -11.33 0.92 -29.09
N VAL A 422 -10.82 -0.08 -28.39
CA VAL A 422 -11.03 -1.50 -28.66
C VAL A 422 -12.05 -2.09 -27.69
N LEU A 423 -11.97 -1.68 -26.43
CA LEU A 423 -12.88 -2.06 -25.36
C LEU A 423 -13.11 -0.87 -24.42
N THR A 424 -14.39 -0.65 -24.08
CA THR A 424 -14.82 0.42 -23.16
C THR A 424 -15.63 -0.18 -22.01
N PHE A 425 -15.25 0.15 -20.78
CA PHE A 425 -16.12 0.02 -19.62
C PHE A 425 -17.05 1.22 -19.56
N LEU A 426 -18.34 0.96 -19.69
CA LEU A 426 -19.34 2.02 -19.74
C LEU A 426 -19.55 2.66 -18.36
N ASP A 427 -19.75 3.97 -18.31
CA ASP A 427 -19.99 4.68 -17.05
C ASP A 427 -21.36 4.35 -16.44
N ASN A 428 -22.33 4.03 -17.29
CA ASN A 428 -23.70 3.71 -16.92
C ASN A 428 -24.21 2.51 -17.72
N GLU A 429 -25.32 1.92 -17.26
CA GLU A 429 -26.02 0.89 -18.03
C GLU A 429 -26.53 1.51 -19.36
N PRO A 430 -26.28 0.88 -20.51
CA PRO A 430 -26.74 1.42 -21.79
C PRO A 430 -28.24 1.19 -21.97
N THR A 431 -28.86 2.02 -22.81
CA THR A 431 -30.27 1.84 -23.20
C THR A 431 -30.49 0.65 -24.13
N GLY A 432 -29.45 0.23 -24.87
CA GLY A 432 -29.46 -0.95 -25.73
C GLY A 432 -28.94 -2.19 -24.99
N THR A 433 -29.31 -3.37 -25.49
CA THR A 433 -28.84 -4.64 -24.93
C THR A 433 -27.43 -4.97 -25.41
N ILE A 434 -26.53 -5.23 -24.49
CA ILE A 434 -25.18 -5.76 -24.78
C ILE A 434 -25.32 -7.27 -25.05
N ASP A 435 -24.82 -7.72 -26.21
CA ASP A 435 -24.73 -9.14 -26.52
C ASP A 435 -23.39 -9.71 -26.05
N TYR A 436 -23.37 -10.24 -24.83
CA TYR A 436 -22.22 -10.94 -24.28
C TYR A 436 -22.05 -12.37 -24.81
N SER A 437 -23.08 -12.93 -25.46
CA SER A 437 -23.06 -14.27 -26.04
C SER A 437 -22.54 -14.31 -27.48
N ASN A 438 -22.16 -13.17 -28.05
CA ASN A 438 -21.75 -13.04 -29.43
C ASN A 438 -20.48 -13.84 -29.74
N THR A 439 -20.61 -14.91 -30.52
CA THR A 439 -19.49 -15.76 -30.94
C THR A 439 -18.88 -15.34 -32.28
N THR A 440 -19.59 -14.52 -33.07
CA THR A 440 -19.12 -14.01 -34.37
C THR A 440 -18.06 -12.94 -34.14
N PHE A 441 -18.35 -11.92 -33.32
CA PHE A 441 -17.41 -10.86 -32.96
C PHE A 441 -16.87 -11.14 -31.56
N ASN A 442 -15.99 -12.12 -31.44
CA ASN A 442 -15.54 -12.63 -30.15
C ASN A 442 -14.33 -11.83 -29.64
N SER A 443 -14.54 -11.07 -28.58
CA SER A 443 -13.49 -10.27 -27.91
C SER A 443 -12.36 -11.11 -27.28
N ALA A 444 -12.56 -12.42 -27.10
CA ALA A 444 -11.72 -13.37 -26.37
C ALA A 444 -11.55 -13.04 -24.85
N VAL A 445 -12.20 -11.99 -24.35
CA VAL A 445 -12.16 -11.58 -22.94
C VAL A 445 -13.54 -11.50 -22.30
N GLY A 446 -14.59 -11.96 -23.03
CA GLY A 446 -15.96 -11.93 -22.55
C GLY A 446 -16.65 -10.57 -22.68
N ALA A 447 -15.99 -9.54 -23.22
CA ALA A 447 -16.65 -8.27 -23.47
C ALA A 447 -17.70 -8.42 -24.59
N GLY A 448 -18.82 -7.74 -24.42
CA GLY A 448 -19.98 -7.85 -25.28
C GLY A 448 -19.97 -6.87 -26.47
N VAL A 449 -20.93 -7.05 -27.34
CA VAL A 449 -21.17 -6.23 -28.51
C VAL A 449 -22.41 -5.38 -28.31
N LEU A 450 -22.28 -4.07 -28.51
CA LEU A 450 -23.41 -3.14 -28.50
C LEU A 450 -23.60 -2.60 -29.92
N PRO A 451 -24.82 -2.66 -30.51
CA PRO A 451 -25.06 -2.23 -31.88
C PRO A 451 -24.57 -0.80 -32.15
N GLY A 452 -23.92 -0.60 -33.31
CA GLY A 452 -23.44 0.70 -33.74
C GLY A 452 -22.08 1.14 -33.17
N ARG A 453 -21.41 0.32 -32.34
CA ARG A 453 -20.08 0.61 -31.78
C ARG A 453 -19.00 -0.28 -32.41
N ALA A 454 -17.84 0.30 -32.66
CA ALA A 454 -16.65 -0.43 -33.11
C ALA A 454 -15.91 -1.12 -31.97
N ASP A 455 -15.99 -0.59 -30.75
CA ASP A 455 -15.39 -1.15 -29.54
C ASP A 455 -16.32 -2.18 -28.86
N TYR A 456 -15.71 -3.18 -28.23
CA TYR A 456 -16.42 -4.04 -27.29
C TYR A 456 -16.75 -3.26 -26.02
N VAL A 457 -17.79 -3.68 -25.31
CA VAL A 457 -18.24 -2.99 -24.11
C VAL A 457 -18.48 -3.94 -22.93
N ILE A 458 -18.29 -3.41 -21.73
CA ILE A 458 -18.72 -3.98 -20.45
C ILE A 458 -19.53 -2.90 -19.72
N SER A 459 -20.75 -3.20 -19.32
CA SER A 459 -21.54 -2.29 -18.46
C SER A 459 -21.11 -2.41 -17.00
N PRO A 460 -21.47 -1.46 -16.12
CA PRO A 460 -21.18 -1.58 -14.70
C PRO A 460 -21.64 -2.91 -14.09
N SER A 461 -22.83 -3.39 -14.43
CA SER A 461 -23.37 -4.67 -13.98
C SER A 461 -22.67 -5.89 -14.60
N GLY A 462 -21.88 -5.73 -15.67
CA GLY A 462 -21.12 -6.79 -16.33
C GLY A 462 -19.71 -6.99 -15.79
N ILE A 463 -19.28 -6.18 -14.82
CA ILE A 463 -17.94 -6.28 -14.23
C ILE A 463 -17.80 -7.60 -13.47
N SER A 464 -16.71 -8.32 -13.76
CA SER A 464 -16.49 -9.68 -13.28
C SER A 464 -15.14 -9.83 -12.58
N ARG A 465 -14.91 -10.99 -11.97
CA ARG A 465 -13.60 -11.35 -11.38
C ARG A 465 -12.49 -11.48 -12.42
N LEU A 466 -12.82 -11.48 -13.69
CA LEU A 466 -11.89 -11.65 -14.81
C LEU A 466 -11.64 -10.35 -15.57
N VAL A 467 -12.68 -9.50 -15.74
CA VAL A 467 -12.64 -8.28 -16.56
C VAL A 467 -13.29 -7.12 -15.80
N TYR A 468 -12.50 -6.10 -15.52
CA TYR A 468 -12.85 -4.92 -14.72
C TYR A 468 -11.98 -3.72 -15.10
N PRO A 469 -12.37 -2.46 -14.83
CA PRO A 469 -11.50 -1.30 -15.05
C PRO A 469 -10.18 -1.44 -14.27
N GLY A 470 -9.05 -1.31 -14.97
CA GLY A 470 -7.73 -1.41 -14.37
C GLY A 470 -7.39 -0.19 -13.50
N LEU A 471 -6.45 -0.34 -12.58
CA LEU A 471 -6.05 0.73 -11.65
C LEU A 471 -5.05 1.68 -12.33
N TRP A 472 -5.52 2.78 -12.91
CA TRP A 472 -4.70 3.78 -13.58
C TRP A 472 -3.74 4.51 -12.64
N LYS A 473 -4.21 4.96 -11.48
CA LYS A 473 -3.39 5.81 -10.60
C LYS A 473 -2.12 5.15 -10.08
N LEU A 474 -2.12 3.82 -9.93
CA LEU A 474 -0.93 3.05 -9.55
C LEU A 474 -0.31 2.31 -10.76
N GLY A 475 -0.78 2.57 -11.97
CA GLY A 475 -0.26 1.98 -13.19
C GLY A 475 1.22 2.35 -13.42
N PRO A 476 1.98 1.51 -14.15
CA PRO A 476 3.40 1.77 -14.41
C PRO A 476 3.59 2.98 -15.31
N TYR A 477 4.69 3.69 -15.09
CA TYR A 477 5.12 4.75 -15.99
C TYR A 477 6.65 4.74 -16.09
N ARG A 478 7.15 4.67 -17.33
CA ARG A 478 8.59 4.68 -17.60
C ARG A 478 8.88 5.33 -18.93
N THR A 479 9.87 6.21 -18.99
CA THR A 479 10.30 6.90 -20.21
C THR A 479 11.03 5.97 -21.19
N ASP A 480 11.63 4.87 -20.70
CA ASP A 480 12.32 3.86 -21.50
C ASP A 480 11.41 2.72 -21.97
N ASN A 481 10.12 2.79 -21.64
CA ASN A 481 9.12 1.73 -21.90
C ASN A 481 9.53 0.33 -21.40
N GLY A 482 10.43 0.26 -20.42
CA GLY A 482 10.91 -1.00 -19.87
C GLY A 482 11.88 -1.80 -20.75
N VAL A 483 12.39 -1.22 -21.84
CA VAL A 483 13.25 -1.92 -22.83
C VAL A 483 14.50 -2.53 -22.18
N GLY A 484 15.18 -1.78 -21.33
CA GLY A 484 16.37 -2.27 -20.61
C GLY A 484 16.10 -3.33 -19.55
N LEU A 485 14.85 -3.68 -19.30
CA LEU A 485 14.39 -4.51 -18.20
C LEU A 485 13.63 -5.77 -18.68
N GLY A 486 13.72 -6.13 -19.94
CA GLY A 486 13.13 -7.34 -20.52
C GLY A 486 11.69 -7.12 -21.00
N SER A 487 10.69 -7.35 -20.17
CA SER A 487 9.29 -7.18 -20.57
C SER A 487 8.84 -5.74 -20.36
N PRO A 488 8.21 -5.07 -21.33
CA PRO A 488 7.62 -3.75 -21.14
C PRO A 488 6.66 -3.76 -19.92
N ASN A 489 6.69 -2.70 -19.13
CA ASN A 489 5.89 -2.52 -17.92
C ASN A 489 6.04 -3.58 -16.81
N ALA A 490 7.04 -4.45 -16.87
CA ALA A 490 7.21 -5.50 -15.87
C ALA A 490 7.61 -4.96 -14.50
N GLY A 491 8.38 -3.87 -14.43
CA GLY A 491 8.72 -3.20 -13.17
C GLY A 491 8.35 -1.72 -13.24
N SER A 492 7.65 -1.22 -12.25
CA SER A 492 7.38 0.20 -12.09
C SER A 492 8.44 0.85 -11.22
N THR A 493 9.02 1.95 -11.69
CA THR A 493 9.96 2.78 -10.92
C THR A 493 9.27 3.97 -10.25
N ARG A 494 7.96 4.03 -10.31
CA ARG A 494 7.18 5.08 -9.64
C ARG A 494 7.31 4.95 -8.13
N PRO A 495 7.41 6.04 -7.38
CA PRO A 495 7.31 5.99 -5.93
C PRO A 495 5.92 5.50 -5.52
N PHE A 496 5.84 4.81 -4.38
CA PHE A 496 4.57 4.56 -3.72
C PHE A 496 4.40 5.58 -2.60
N VAL A 497 3.38 6.42 -2.68
CA VAL A 497 3.17 7.49 -1.70
C VAL A 497 2.57 6.89 -0.43
N VAL A 498 3.30 7.03 0.69
CA VAL A 498 2.94 6.51 2.02
C VAL A 498 2.09 7.50 2.80
N ALA A 499 2.34 8.79 2.63
CA ALA A 499 1.62 9.86 3.31
C ALA A 499 1.42 11.06 2.39
N LYS A 500 0.18 11.53 2.31
CA LYS A 500 -0.25 12.69 1.50
C LYS A 500 -0.75 13.82 2.38
N LEU A 501 -0.57 15.07 1.94
CA LEU A 501 -1.09 16.24 2.65
C LEU A 501 -2.61 16.22 2.82
N SER A 502 -3.33 15.68 1.82
CA SER A 502 -4.78 15.50 1.88
C SER A 502 -5.23 14.67 3.09
N GLU A 503 -4.42 13.73 3.58
CA GLU A 503 -4.77 12.89 4.73
C GLU A 503 -4.95 13.71 6.01
N LEU A 504 -4.20 14.79 6.19
CA LEU A 504 -4.35 15.68 7.36
C LEU A 504 -5.75 16.31 7.41
N TYR A 505 -6.33 16.65 6.26
CA TYR A 505 -7.70 17.17 6.19
C TYR A 505 -8.74 16.13 6.63
N PHE A 506 -8.56 14.87 6.21
CA PHE A 506 -9.44 13.78 6.62
C PHE A 506 -9.32 13.45 8.11
N LEU A 507 -8.09 13.42 8.65
CA LEU A 507 -7.85 13.16 10.07
C LEU A 507 -8.46 14.26 10.94
N ALA A 508 -8.28 15.53 10.57
CA ALA A 508 -8.90 16.66 11.26
C ALA A 508 -10.43 16.62 11.18
N ALA A 509 -10.99 16.32 10.00
CA ALA A 509 -12.43 16.22 9.80
C ALA A 509 -13.05 15.11 10.65
N GLU A 510 -12.42 13.94 10.71
CA GLU A 510 -12.91 12.82 11.52
C GLU A 510 -12.83 13.13 13.02
N ALA A 511 -11.73 13.71 13.47
CA ALA A 511 -11.60 14.14 14.87
C ALA A 511 -12.63 15.22 15.24
N ALA A 512 -12.96 16.15 14.33
CA ALA A 512 -14.01 17.14 14.52
C ALA A 512 -15.40 16.48 14.64
N VAL A 513 -15.72 15.49 13.80
CA VAL A 513 -16.95 14.68 13.91
C VAL A 513 -17.01 13.95 15.25
N LYS A 514 -15.87 13.53 15.78
CA LYS A 514 -15.73 12.86 17.09
C LYS A 514 -15.72 13.84 18.27
N GLY A 515 -16.03 15.12 18.05
CA GLY A 515 -16.24 16.12 19.09
C GLY A 515 -15.00 16.91 19.49
N ALA A 516 -13.94 16.91 18.69
CA ALA A 516 -12.82 17.82 18.91
C ALA A 516 -13.25 19.28 18.77
N THR A 517 -12.74 20.15 19.62
CA THR A 517 -12.94 21.60 19.53
C THR A 517 -12.24 22.11 18.26
N ILE A 518 -13.03 22.69 17.38
CA ILE A 518 -12.55 23.17 16.08
C ILE A 518 -11.89 24.55 16.19
N LYS A 519 -10.98 24.83 15.26
CA LYS A 519 -10.32 26.14 15.07
C LYS A 519 -10.10 26.41 13.59
N ALA A 520 -10.09 27.69 13.22
CA ALA A 520 -9.85 28.09 11.83
C ALA A 520 -8.47 27.59 11.34
N VAL A 521 -8.45 27.04 10.13
CA VAL A 521 -7.24 26.51 9.48
C VAL A 521 -7.36 26.59 7.96
N ALA A 522 -6.30 27.01 7.28
CA ALA A 522 -6.19 27.05 5.81
C ALA A 522 -7.41 27.74 5.12
N GLY A 523 -7.87 28.86 5.67
CA GLY A 523 -9.00 29.63 5.13
C GLY A 523 -10.38 29.02 5.39
N THR A 524 -10.47 27.96 6.20
CA THR A 524 -11.72 27.34 6.64
C THR A 524 -11.98 27.63 8.13
N ASP A 525 -13.21 27.39 8.59
CA ASP A 525 -13.57 27.45 10.01
C ASP A 525 -13.05 26.22 10.81
N GLY A 526 -12.47 25.25 10.12
CA GLY A 526 -11.95 24.00 10.70
C GLY A 526 -13.03 22.95 10.99
N SER A 527 -14.29 23.20 10.64
CA SER A 527 -15.34 22.19 10.76
C SER A 527 -15.09 21.00 9.83
N ALA A 528 -15.58 19.82 10.19
CA ALA A 528 -15.42 18.61 9.39
C ALA A 528 -15.88 18.82 7.94
N ARG A 529 -17.05 19.46 7.76
CA ARG A 529 -17.59 19.75 6.43
C ARG A 529 -16.69 20.70 5.63
N ALA A 530 -16.16 21.73 6.25
CA ALA A 530 -15.29 22.70 5.58
C ALA A 530 -13.96 22.06 5.16
N LEU A 531 -13.35 21.23 6.01
CA LEU A 531 -12.14 20.51 5.71
C LEU A 531 -12.32 19.51 4.55
N ILE A 532 -13.39 18.73 4.55
CA ILE A 532 -13.74 17.81 3.46
C ILE A 532 -14.03 18.57 2.17
N ASN A 533 -14.65 19.75 2.25
CA ASN A 533 -14.93 20.56 1.07
C ASN A 533 -13.67 21.08 0.36
N VAL A 534 -12.55 21.25 1.05
CA VAL A 534 -11.27 21.55 0.39
C VAL A 534 -10.89 20.43 -0.59
N ILE A 535 -11.00 19.17 -0.16
CA ILE A 535 -10.69 18.01 -0.99
C ILE A 535 -11.74 17.81 -2.09
N ARG A 536 -13.02 17.99 -1.77
CA ARG A 536 -14.11 17.86 -2.74
C ARG A 536 -14.07 18.95 -3.82
N ALA A 537 -13.71 20.17 -3.47
CA ALA A 537 -13.52 21.24 -4.46
C ALA A 537 -12.42 20.85 -5.46
N ARG A 538 -11.27 20.35 -4.98
CA ARG A 538 -10.20 19.85 -5.83
C ARG A 538 -10.67 18.67 -6.70
N ALA A 539 -11.45 17.74 -6.15
CA ALA A 539 -12.01 16.61 -6.88
C ALA A 539 -12.95 17.02 -8.03
N GLY A 540 -13.59 18.20 -7.91
CA GLY A 540 -14.43 18.79 -8.98
C GLY A 540 -13.63 19.43 -10.12
N MET A 541 -12.31 19.54 -10.00
CA MET A 541 -11.47 20.15 -11.03
C MET A 541 -10.92 19.12 -12.00
N TRP A 542 -11.28 19.23 -13.26
CA TRP A 542 -10.86 18.37 -14.35
C TRP A 542 -9.76 19.04 -15.16
N ARG A 543 -8.67 18.37 -15.40
CA ARG A 543 -7.62 18.82 -16.31
C ARG A 543 -7.69 18.14 -17.66
N TRP A 544 -7.92 16.83 -17.67
CA TRP A 544 -8.09 16.01 -18.85
C TRP A 544 -8.72 14.66 -18.47
N SER A 545 -9.19 13.89 -19.44
CA SER A 545 -9.54 12.50 -19.19
C SER A 545 -8.29 11.61 -19.19
N ASN A 546 -8.30 10.53 -18.43
CA ASN A 546 -7.18 9.59 -18.32
C ASN A 546 -6.93 8.71 -19.56
N GLY A 547 -7.20 9.20 -20.73
CA GLY A 547 -7.03 8.48 -21.98
C GLY A 547 -8.31 7.89 -22.49
N GLY A 548 -9.41 8.29 -21.82
CA GLY A 548 -10.42 7.50 -22.06
C GLY A 548 -11.60 7.91 -22.73
N ASN A 549 -12.55 8.12 -21.92
CA ASN A 549 -13.92 8.22 -22.39
C ASN A 549 -14.14 9.55 -23.07
N VAL A 550 -13.63 10.64 -22.48
CA VAL A 550 -13.83 12.01 -22.97
C VAL A 550 -12.64 12.87 -22.61
N VAL A 551 -12.23 13.77 -23.51
CA VAL A 551 -11.37 14.91 -23.15
C VAL A 551 -12.22 15.87 -22.31
N LYS A 552 -11.77 16.14 -21.06
CA LYS A 552 -12.56 16.91 -20.11
C LYS A 552 -11.66 17.90 -19.37
N VAL A 553 -11.91 19.19 -19.58
CA VAL A 553 -11.31 20.27 -18.80
C VAL A 553 -12.47 21.10 -18.29
N GLN A 554 -12.79 20.96 -17.02
CA GLN A 554 -13.95 21.57 -16.38
C GLN A 554 -13.64 21.94 -14.94
N ASP A 555 -14.37 22.92 -14.42
CA ASP A 555 -14.43 23.23 -13.00
C ASP A 555 -15.84 22.98 -12.47
N ASN A 556 -16.00 21.86 -11.79
CA ASN A 556 -17.24 21.48 -11.09
C ASN A 556 -17.06 21.60 -9.56
N SER A 557 -16.06 22.35 -9.09
CA SER A 557 -15.75 22.52 -7.66
C SER A 557 -16.96 22.98 -6.86
N ALA A 558 -17.69 23.97 -7.38
CA ALA A 558 -18.89 24.50 -6.73
C ALA A 558 -20.00 23.45 -6.59
N ALA A 559 -20.20 22.61 -7.62
CA ALA A 559 -21.18 21.53 -7.59
C ALA A 559 -20.80 20.46 -6.54
N MET A 560 -19.51 20.08 -6.50
CA MET A 560 -18.98 19.13 -5.51
C MET A 560 -19.16 19.62 -4.07
N VAL A 561 -18.87 20.90 -3.81
CA VAL A 561 -19.06 21.53 -2.49
C VAL A 561 -20.54 21.63 -2.13
N ALA A 562 -21.39 22.03 -3.07
CA ALA A 562 -22.84 22.16 -2.85
C ALA A 562 -23.50 20.80 -2.54
N ALA A 563 -23.02 19.72 -3.15
CA ALA A 563 -23.53 18.37 -2.92
C ALA A 563 -23.10 17.77 -1.55
N THR A 564 -22.22 18.43 -0.80
CA THR A 564 -21.81 17.98 0.54
C THR A 564 -22.96 18.23 1.54
N PRO A 565 -23.45 17.21 2.25
CA PRO A 565 -24.49 17.38 3.27
C PRO A 565 -24.14 18.45 4.30
N ALA A 566 -25.16 19.12 4.84
CA ALA A 566 -24.95 20.13 5.88
C ALA A 566 -24.27 19.57 7.12
N THR A 567 -24.62 18.34 7.49
CA THR A 567 -23.96 17.55 8.54
C THR A 567 -23.36 16.31 7.93
N ILE A 568 -22.09 16.03 8.23
CA ILE A 568 -21.38 14.83 7.81
C ILE A 568 -21.01 13.99 9.04
N ASP A 569 -20.93 12.69 8.84
CA ASP A 569 -20.55 11.71 9.87
C ASP A 569 -19.31 10.94 9.46
N VAL A 570 -18.92 9.96 10.28
CA VAL A 570 -17.77 9.10 10.01
C VAL A 570 -17.95 8.29 8.73
N ASN A 571 -19.17 7.80 8.42
CA ASN A 571 -19.43 7.02 7.21
C ASN A 571 -19.22 7.88 5.96
N TYR A 572 -19.65 9.13 5.99
CA TYR A 572 -19.41 10.08 4.91
C TYR A 572 -17.89 10.30 4.68
N ILE A 573 -17.14 10.48 5.77
CA ILE A 573 -15.67 10.66 5.69
C ILE A 573 -15.01 9.39 5.14
N LEU A 574 -15.42 8.20 5.59
CA LEU A 574 -14.91 6.93 5.07
C LEU A 574 -15.20 6.75 3.57
N ALA A 575 -16.37 7.18 3.10
CA ALA A 575 -16.72 7.16 1.68
C ALA A 575 -15.86 8.14 0.85
N GLU A 576 -15.58 9.34 1.38
CA GLU A 576 -14.67 10.30 0.74
C GLU A 576 -13.21 9.78 0.75
N ARG A 577 -12.77 9.13 1.82
CA ARG A 577 -11.44 8.49 1.89
C ARG A 577 -11.30 7.36 0.88
N SER A 578 -12.33 6.54 0.67
CA SER A 578 -12.32 5.50 -0.35
C SER A 578 -12.14 6.08 -1.75
N ARG A 579 -12.85 7.16 -2.11
CA ARG A 579 -12.66 7.85 -3.39
C ARG A 579 -11.26 8.43 -3.55
N GLU A 580 -10.70 8.95 -2.47
CA GLU A 580 -9.39 9.61 -2.50
C GLU A 580 -8.23 8.60 -2.54
N TYR A 581 -8.31 7.53 -1.75
CA TYR A 581 -7.20 6.60 -1.52
C TYR A 581 -7.44 5.19 -2.06
N TYR A 582 -8.44 5.00 -2.92
CA TYR A 582 -8.75 3.70 -3.50
C TYR A 582 -7.49 2.95 -3.97
N GLY A 583 -7.29 1.71 -3.49
CA GLY A 583 -6.18 0.84 -3.86
C GLY A 583 -4.81 1.22 -3.27
N GLU A 584 -4.73 2.18 -2.35
CA GLU A 584 -3.47 2.64 -1.74
C GLU A 584 -3.13 1.98 -0.40
N GLY A 585 -3.88 0.96 0.02
CA GLY A 585 -3.59 0.21 1.24
C GLY A 585 -4.14 0.83 2.53
N TYR A 586 -5.14 1.70 2.43
CA TYR A 586 -5.75 2.36 3.60
C TYR A 586 -7.01 1.66 4.11
N ARG A 587 -7.75 0.97 3.21
CA ARG A 587 -9.16 0.66 3.48
C ARG A 587 -9.38 -0.29 4.64
N TRP A 588 -8.63 -1.38 4.73
CA TRP A 588 -8.77 -2.32 5.84
C TRP A 588 -8.50 -1.65 7.20
N TYR A 589 -7.45 -0.84 7.29
CA TYR A 589 -7.14 -0.09 8.51
C TYR A 589 -8.25 0.90 8.90
N ASP A 590 -8.84 1.58 7.93
CA ASP A 590 -9.96 2.50 8.18
C ASP A 590 -11.19 1.76 8.72
N LEU A 591 -11.55 0.63 8.13
CA LEU A 591 -12.71 -0.18 8.56
C LEU A 591 -12.51 -0.83 9.93
N VAL A 592 -11.31 -1.34 10.20
CA VAL A 592 -10.99 -1.99 11.47
C VAL A 592 -10.92 -0.99 12.62
N ARG A 593 -10.18 0.12 12.47
CA ARG A 593 -10.05 1.11 13.54
C ARG A 593 -11.36 1.78 13.91
N THR A 594 -12.24 2.04 12.94
CA THR A 594 -13.56 2.64 13.17
C THR A 594 -14.62 1.60 13.55
N GLN A 595 -14.28 0.31 13.51
CA GLN A 595 -15.18 -0.81 13.76
C GLN A 595 -16.42 -0.80 12.87
N LYS A 596 -16.23 -0.40 11.60
CA LYS A 596 -17.28 -0.30 10.58
C LYS A 596 -17.21 -1.43 9.53
N TRP A 597 -16.37 -2.44 9.74
CA TRP A 597 -16.06 -3.43 8.72
C TRP A 597 -17.31 -4.22 8.29
N GLU A 598 -18.05 -4.82 9.22
CA GLU A 598 -19.28 -5.55 8.90
C GLU A 598 -20.38 -4.64 8.35
N GLU A 599 -20.45 -3.39 8.85
CA GLU A 599 -21.45 -2.44 8.37
C GLU A 599 -21.26 -2.05 6.91
N ILE A 600 -20.01 -1.85 6.49
CA ILE A 600 -19.67 -1.31 5.16
C ILE A 600 -19.38 -2.42 4.15
N ALA A 601 -18.75 -3.51 4.60
CA ALA A 601 -18.18 -4.51 3.70
C ALA A 601 -18.69 -5.94 3.92
N ALA A 602 -19.81 -6.15 4.61
CA ALA A 602 -20.38 -7.48 4.83
C ALA A 602 -20.78 -8.20 3.54
N THR A 603 -21.21 -7.45 2.54
CA THR A 603 -21.63 -7.95 1.23
C THR A 603 -21.05 -7.11 0.11
N TYR A 604 -20.93 -7.71 -1.07
CA TYR A 604 -20.56 -7.01 -2.29
C TYR A 604 -21.16 -7.74 -3.51
N THR A 605 -21.23 -7.05 -4.65
CA THR A 605 -21.79 -7.58 -5.89
C THR A 605 -20.70 -7.70 -6.95
N ILE A 606 -20.61 -8.85 -7.63
CA ILE A 606 -19.66 -9.07 -8.73
C ILE A 606 -20.15 -10.22 -9.63
N CYS A 607 -19.79 -10.21 -10.92
CA CYS A 607 -19.95 -11.37 -11.79
C CYS A 607 -18.86 -12.42 -11.54
N GLY A 608 -19.04 -13.63 -12.08
CA GLY A 608 -18.14 -14.76 -11.85
C GLY A 608 -16.76 -14.62 -12.50
N LYS A 609 -16.09 -15.75 -12.64
CA LYS A 609 -14.72 -15.83 -13.20
C LYS A 609 -14.65 -16.43 -14.61
N ASP A 610 -15.77 -16.80 -15.18
CA ASP A 610 -15.84 -17.34 -16.54
C ASP A 610 -16.13 -16.22 -17.55
N LEU A 611 -15.59 -16.34 -18.76
CA LEU A 611 -15.67 -15.29 -19.80
C LEU A 611 -17.09 -14.82 -20.13
N ASN A 612 -18.06 -15.70 -20.01
CA ASN A 612 -19.46 -15.42 -20.36
C ASN A 612 -20.34 -15.20 -19.12
N ASP A 613 -19.74 -15.11 -17.94
CA ASP A 613 -20.49 -14.90 -16.71
C ASP A 613 -20.60 -13.40 -16.40
N HIS A 614 -21.65 -12.79 -16.96
CA HIS A 614 -22.01 -11.38 -16.72
C HIS A 614 -23.31 -11.27 -15.91
N LYS A 615 -23.56 -12.24 -15.03
CA LYS A 615 -24.69 -12.22 -14.11
C LYS A 615 -24.19 -11.81 -12.72
N PRO A 616 -24.52 -10.58 -12.28
CA PRO A 616 -24.10 -10.13 -10.96
C PRO A 616 -24.70 -11.02 -9.88
N VAL A 617 -23.89 -11.39 -8.92
CA VAL A 617 -24.30 -12.09 -7.70
C VAL A 617 -23.84 -11.32 -6.48
N THR A 618 -24.68 -11.26 -5.47
CA THR A 618 -24.29 -10.73 -4.17
C THR A 618 -23.54 -11.82 -3.41
N VAL A 619 -22.34 -11.52 -2.99
CA VAL A 619 -21.48 -12.37 -2.17
C VAL A 619 -21.51 -11.86 -0.74
N THR A 620 -21.72 -12.76 0.21
CA THR A 620 -21.68 -12.48 1.64
C THR A 620 -20.33 -12.94 2.21
N ARG A 621 -19.70 -12.10 3.00
CA ARG A 621 -18.50 -12.45 3.78
C ARG A 621 -18.91 -13.22 5.03
N THR A 622 -19.23 -14.49 4.82
CA THR A 622 -19.80 -15.38 5.85
C THR A 622 -18.85 -15.56 7.01
N ASP A 623 -17.55 -15.65 6.77
CA ASP A 623 -16.56 -15.84 7.83
C ASP A 623 -16.47 -14.60 8.72
N LEU A 624 -16.53 -13.41 8.13
CA LEU A 624 -16.55 -12.14 8.86
C LEU A 624 -17.82 -12.00 9.72
N LEU A 625 -18.99 -12.30 9.13
CA LEU A 625 -20.27 -12.13 9.83
C LEU A 625 -20.53 -13.20 10.91
N ASN A 626 -19.96 -14.39 10.75
CA ASN A 626 -20.10 -15.47 11.72
C ASN A 626 -19.03 -15.42 12.82
N ASP A 627 -18.13 -14.46 12.78
CA ASP A 627 -17.09 -14.27 13.78
C ASP A 627 -17.64 -13.59 15.05
N ALA A 628 -18.30 -14.37 15.90
CA ALA A 628 -18.83 -13.87 17.18
C ALA A 628 -17.74 -13.34 18.14
N THR A 629 -16.49 -13.67 17.89
CA THR A 629 -15.33 -13.25 18.70
C THR A 629 -14.61 -12.04 18.13
N HIS A 630 -14.97 -11.62 16.93
CA HIS A 630 -14.32 -10.55 16.19
C HIS A 630 -12.80 -10.73 16.04
N HIS A 631 -12.32 -11.98 15.94
CA HIS A 631 -10.88 -12.25 15.87
C HIS A 631 -10.25 -11.75 14.57
N TYR A 632 -11.01 -11.63 13.47
CA TYR A 632 -10.53 -11.09 12.20
C TYR A 632 -10.14 -9.61 12.24
N TYR A 633 -10.52 -8.88 13.29
CA TYR A 633 -10.04 -7.52 13.53
C TYR A 633 -8.55 -7.44 13.85
N LEU A 634 -7.93 -8.57 14.18
CA LEU A 634 -6.48 -8.74 14.27
C LEU A 634 -6.05 -9.81 13.27
N ARG A 635 -4.87 -9.65 12.68
CA ARG A 635 -4.28 -10.67 11.83
C ARG A 635 -3.51 -11.70 12.66
N PRO A 636 -3.40 -12.96 12.19
CA PRO A 636 -2.62 -13.97 12.88
C PRO A 636 -1.14 -13.60 12.85
N ILE A 637 -0.45 -13.86 13.94
CA ILE A 637 1.02 -13.78 13.97
C ILE A 637 1.57 -14.92 13.10
N PRO A 638 2.55 -14.66 12.22
CA PRO A 638 3.09 -15.67 11.33
C PRO A 638 3.61 -16.89 12.09
N GLN A 639 3.24 -18.07 11.67
CA GLN A 639 3.60 -19.32 12.36
C GLN A 639 5.12 -19.49 12.50
N GLY A 640 5.86 -19.17 11.44
CA GLY A 640 7.33 -19.28 11.48
C GLY A 640 8.00 -18.37 12.51
N GLN A 641 7.34 -17.28 12.94
CA GLN A 641 7.86 -16.46 14.04
C GLN A 641 7.67 -17.17 15.39
N ILE A 642 6.50 -17.74 15.61
CA ILE A 642 6.17 -18.46 16.84
C ILE A 642 7.07 -19.70 16.98
N ASP A 643 7.25 -20.46 15.90
CA ASP A 643 8.06 -21.68 15.89
C ASP A 643 9.52 -21.40 16.28
N ASN A 644 10.04 -20.24 15.89
CA ASN A 644 11.42 -19.83 16.17
C ASN A 644 11.67 -19.29 17.59
N LEU A 645 10.61 -19.12 18.41
CA LEU A 645 10.80 -18.67 19.80
C LEU A 645 11.34 -19.79 20.69
N ASP A 646 12.26 -19.45 21.60
CA ASP A 646 12.76 -20.35 22.64
C ASP A 646 11.81 -20.29 23.86
N MET A 647 10.62 -20.88 23.69
CA MET A 647 9.51 -20.86 24.64
C MET A 647 8.86 -22.25 24.71
N THR A 648 8.12 -22.53 25.76
CA THR A 648 7.34 -23.77 25.89
C THR A 648 6.20 -23.84 24.87
N THR A 649 5.66 -25.02 24.65
CA THR A 649 4.50 -25.21 23.74
C THR A 649 3.30 -24.38 24.17
N GLU A 650 3.03 -24.31 25.47
CA GLU A 650 1.94 -23.55 26.07
C GLU A 650 2.12 -22.05 25.88
N GLU A 651 3.34 -21.54 26.08
CA GLU A 651 3.68 -20.13 25.85
C GLU A 651 3.57 -19.76 24.38
N LYS A 652 4.03 -20.61 23.45
CA LYS A 652 3.88 -20.43 22.01
C LYS A 652 2.41 -20.38 21.59
N ALA A 653 1.58 -21.28 22.13
CA ALA A 653 0.14 -21.27 21.86
C ALA A 653 -0.51 -19.98 22.37
N ALA A 654 -0.12 -19.51 23.57
CA ALA A 654 -0.60 -18.26 24.13
C ALA A 654 -0.05 -17.00 23.42
N TYR A 655 0.98 -17.14 22.60
CA TYR A 655 1.55 -16.01 21.84
C TYR A 655 0.71 -15.62 20.63
N GLN A 656 -0.08 -16.55 20.07
CA GLN A 656 -0.94 -16.32 18.92
C GLN A 656 -2.18 -15.49 19.29
N ASN A 657 -2.72 -14.75 18.33
CA ASN A 657 -4.02 -14.09 18.49
C ASN A 657 -5.14 -15.15 18.59
N PRO A 658 -6.13 -14.93 19.46
CA PRO A 658 -7.28 -15.85 19.59
C PRO A 658 -8.00 -16.07 18.26
N GLY A 659 -8.56 -17.25 18.07
CA GLY A 659 -9.24 -17.65 16.82
C GLY A 659 -8.32 -18.28 15.77
N TYR A 660 -7.00 -18.18 15.92
CA TYR A 660 -6.01 -18.71 14.98
C TYR A 660 -5.21 -19.91 15.50
N ASN A 661 -5.55 -20.42 16.67
CA ASN A 661 -4.88 -21.59 17.31
C ASN A 661 -5.49 -22.91 16.82
N GLN A 662 -5.62 -23.13 15.49
CA GLN A 662 -6.16 -24.38 14.93
C GLN A 662 -5.09 -25.25 14.33
#